data_997d66463607a22b6654287cc361906a
#
_entry.id   997d66463607a22b6654287cc361906a
#
_cell.length_a   1.000
_cell.length_b   1.000
_cell.length_c   1.000
_cell.angle_alpha   90.00
_cell.angle_beta   90.00
_cell.angle_gamma   90.00
#
_symmetry.space_group_name_H-M   'P 1'
#
loop_
_entity.id
_entity.type
_entity.pdbx_description
1 polymer ?
#
loop_
_entity_poly.entity_id
_entity_poly.type
_entity_poly.pdbx_seq_one_letter_code
_entity_poly.pdbx_strand_id
1 'polypeptide(L)'
;MKKIKKILAANRSEIAIRIFRAAEESGIRTAAIYSKEDRFALHRFKTDESYLVGEGKGPIQAYLDIDSIIDIAKKAGVDAIHPGYGFLSENPDLADQCEKNNIIFIGPTKEILNKLGNKTAAKEVAGEAGVSTIPSVKVNEENKKTIHNEVNTIGYPVIVKASWGGGGRGMRVVRSADELSEQIELAQSESKKAFGKDEVFIEKFLEDAAHIEVQILGDKFGNIVHLFERDCSLQRRHQKIIERAPAHFLKEGSRKNICDSAVKIAKHVNYCGAGTVEFLYDKKNNQHYFIEVNPRIQVEHTVTEEVTGIDIVKAQIRIAEGAKIGEDSALPNQENIKLDGYAIQCRVTTEDPLNNFMPDYGKIMTYRSASGFGVRLDGATAASGSIITPYYDSLLVKVTTWAQSTDDCIRRMDRALREFRIRGVKTNLVFLESLINNNDFQSGSYNTNFVDTNKELYNFTPKKDRASKIISYLGDIVVNGHTDIKGRANDFNLTNPVVPSFEKNINAVNYVEELKKSGPEKFSQSIKEKKYTLITDTTMRDAHQSLLATRMRTDDLVNIAEFYSNKLSDLFSIECWGGATFDTSMRFLKEDPWDRLAKINQQAPNILKQMLLRGSNAVGYKNYPDNVVKFFVKEAAQAGIDVFRVFDSLNLIENMRVSIEEVRLQNKICEGTICYTNDVTNPKENKYTLKYYIDLAKELEKAGSHIIAIKDMAGLCKPSAIKLLIKELRNEISLPIHYHTHDTSGTSSATVLAAIEEGIDIVDLAMDSMSGLTSQPALGSVVSIMKQNHEDPRLDDVNIREASYYWEKGRN
;
A
#
# COMPACT_ATOMS: atom_id res chain seq x y z
N MET A 1 -9.76 38.56 -26.26
CA MET A 1 -9.40 37.37 -25.38
C MET A 1 -10.64 36.84 -24.72
N LYS A 2 -10.91 35.55 -24.82
CA LYS A 2 -11.99 34.88 -24.08
C LYS A 2 -11.42 34.49 -22.70
N LYS A 3 -11.78 35.22 -21.66
CA LYS A 3 -11.30 34.93 -20.30
C LYS A 3 -11.84 33.59 -19.83
N ILE A 4 -10.95 32.72 -19.33
CA ILE A 4 -11.27 31.45 -18.68
C ILE A 4 -11.60 31.75 -17.22
N LYS A 5 -12.79 31.36 -16.77
CA LYS A 5 -13.26 31.54 -15.39
C LYS A 5 -13.19 30.25 -14.57
N LYS A 6 -13.30 29.10 -15.23
CA LYS A 6 -13.23 27.77 -14.59
C LYS A 6 -12.51 26.77 -15.48
N ILE A 7 -11.56 26.04 -14.92
CA ILE A 7 -10.77 24.98 -15.56
C ILE A 7 -11.07 23.61 -14.95
N LEU A 8 -11.19 22.59 -15.79
CA LEU A 8 -11.15 21.19 -15.39
C LEU A 8 -9.77 20.60 -15.72
N ALA A 9 -9.11 19.98 -14.73
CA ALA A 9 -7.92 19.18 -15.00
C ALA A 9 -8.35 17.75 -15.36
N ALA A 10 -8.19 17.36 -16.64
CA ALA A 10 -8.46 15.99 -17.11
C ALA A 10 -7.28 15.07 -16.80
N ASN A 11 -6.86 15.05 -15.54
CA ASN A 11 -5.72 14.31 -15.04
C ASN A 11 -5.83 14.08 -13.53
N ARG A 12 -4.81 13.46 -12.93
CA ARG A 12 -4.73 13.13 -11.51
C ARG A 12 -3.39 13.52 -10.90
N SER A 13 -3.30 13.36 -9.57
CA SER A 13 -2.04 13.40 -8.84
C SER A 13 -1.34 14.77 -8.91
N GLU A 14 -0.01 14.79 -9.04
CA GLU A 14 0.80 15.99 -8.93
C GLU A 14 0.51 17.02 -10.03
N ILE A 15 0.31 16.56 -11.28
CA ILE A 15 0.06 17.50 -12.40
C ILE A 15 -1.31 18.18 -12.28
N ALA A 16 -2.33 17.48 -11.78
CA ALA A 16 -3.62 18.12 -11.50
C ALA A 16 -3.47 19.22 -10.44
N ILE A 17 -2.73 18.95 -9.35
CA ILE A 17 -2.43 19.93 -8.30
C ILE A 17 -1.64 21.13 -8.88
N ARG A 18 -0.67 20.85 -9.76
CA ARG A 18 0.12 21.91 -10.43
C ARG A 18 -0.76 22.83 -11.28
N ILE A 19 -1.71 22.23 -12.02
CA ILE A 19 -2.68 23.00 -12.82
C ILE A 19 -3.58 23.84 -11.91
N PHE A 20 -4.09 23.29 -10.81
CA PHE A 20 -4.94 24.04 -9.87
C PHE A 20 -4.21 25.22 -9.25
N ARG A 21 -2.95 25.07 -8.84
CA ARG A 21 -2.14 26.16 -8.29
C ARG A 21 -2.02 27.31 -9.29
N ALA A 22 -1.69 27.01 -10.56
CA ALA A 22 -1.59 28.02 -11.60
C ALA A 22 -2.93 28.71 -11.89
N ALA A 23 -4.03 27.96 -11.87
CA ALA A 23 -5.37 28.50 -12.09
C ALA A 23 -5.81 29.40 -10.91
N GLU A 24 -5.66 28.94 -9.68
CA GLU A 24 -5.99 29.71 -8.47
C GLU A 24 -5.20 31.01 -8.38
N GLU A 25 -3.89 30.98 -8.64
CA GLU A 25 -3.04 32.18 -8.68
C GLU A 25 -3.40 33.14 -9.83
N SER A 26 -4.14 32.63 -10.84
CA SER A 26 -4.69 33.42 -11.93
C SER A 26 -6.14 33.88 -11.69
N GLY A 27 -6.72 33.58 -10.52
CA GLY A 27 -8.10 33.89 -10.16
C GLY A 27 -9.14 33.03 -10.89
N ILE A 28 -8.75 31.82 -11.34
CA ILE A 28 -9.59 30.88 -12.10
C ILE A 28 -10.05 29.78 -11.17
N ARG A 29 -11.35 29.47 -11.14
CA ARG A 29 -11.90 28.35 -10.39
C ARG A 29 -11.49 27.02 -10.99
N THR A 30 -11.48 25.98 -10.17
CA THR A 30 -10.91 24.69 -10.49
C THR A 30 -11.90 23.53 -10.32
N ALA A 31 -11.84 22.56 -11.20
CA ALA A 31 -12.59 21.31 -11.12
C ALA A 31 -11.67 20.11 -11.36
N ALA A 32 -11.78 19.10 -10.50
CA ALA A 32 -11.07 17.83 -10.64
C ALA A 32 -11.98 16.71 -11.13
N ILE A 33 -11.39 15.73 -11.80
CA ILE A 33 -11.98 14.43 -11.98
C ILE A 33 -11.20 13.41 -11.14
N TYR A 34 -11.86 12.35 -10.66
CA TYR A 34 -11.21 11.26 -9.94
C TYR A 34 -11.91 9.92 -10.22
N SER A 35 -11.14 8.84 -10.35
CA SER A 35 -11.67 7.47 -10.40
C SER A 35 -12.11 7.02 -9.01
N LYS A 36 -12.85 5.91 -8.93
CA LYS A 36 -13.25 5.29 -7.66
C LYS A 36 -12.05 5.01 -6.74
N GLU A 37 -10.91 4.61 -7.32
CA GLU A 37 -9.67 4.31 -6.60
C GLU A 37 -8.99 5.57 -6.03
N ASP A 38 -9.17 6.70 -6.70
CA ASP A 38 -8.63 8.00 -6.28
C ASP A 38 -9.56 8.81 -5.36
N ARG A 39 -10.61 8.21 -4.82
CA ARG A 39 -11.55 8.92 -3.92
C ARG A 39 -10.91 9.59 -2.71
N PHE A 40 -9.71 9.15 -2.31
CA PHE A 40 -8.92 9.76 -1.23
C PHE A 40 -7.63 10.42 -1.73
N ALA A 41 -7.43 10.54 -3.04
CA ALA A 41 -6.25 11.17 -3.60
C ALA A 41 -6.24 12.69 -3.34
N LEU A 42 -5.05 13.23 -3.08
CA LEU A 42 -4.89 14.61 -2.62
C LEU A 42 -5.41 15.66 -3.61
N HIS A 43 -5.27 15.42 -4.93
CA HIS A 43 -5.73 16.36 -5.95
C HIS A 43 -7.23 16.67 -5.85
N ARG A 44 -8.04 15.71 -5.41
CA ARG A 44 -9.48 15.90 -5.18
C ARG A 44 -9.78 16.96 -4.14
N PHE A 45 -8.90 17.14 -3.16
CA PHE A 45 -9.07 18.08 -2.04
C PHE A 45 -8.35 19.42 -2.27
N LYS A 46 -7.69 19.59 -3.43
CA LYS A 46 -6.95 20.78 -3.84
C LYS A 46 -7.62 21.54 -4.99
N THR A 47 -8.93 21.46 -5.06
CA THR A 47 -9.77 22.03 -6.11
C THR A 47 -11.09 22.51 -5.53
N ASP A 48 -11.76 23.47 -6.16
CA ASP A 48 -13.06 23.96 -5.72
C ASP A 48 -14.16 22.89 -5.87
N GLU A 49 -14.11 22.09 -6.93
CA GLU A 49 -15.11 21.06 -7.23
C GLU A 49 -14.44 19.76 -7.68
N SER A 50 -15.02 18.59 -7.32
CA SER A 50 -14.47 17.29 -7.75
C SER A 50 -15.59 16.32 -8.15
N TYR A 51 -15.38 15.58 -9.25
CA TYR A 51 -16.37 14.72 -9.87
C TYR A 51 -15.84 13.31 -10.11
N LEU A 52 -16.65 12.29 -9.81
CA LEU A 52 -16.34 10.90 -10.15
C LEU A 52 -16.44 10.72 -11.67
N VAL A 53 -15.40 10.16 -12.29
CA VAL A 53 -15.31 9.87 -13.71
C VAL A 53 -15.28 8.37 -13.98
N GLY A 54 -15.84 7.94 -15.11
CA GLY A 54 -15.76 6.55 -15.58
C GLY A 54 -16.41 5.57 -14.63
N GLU A 55 -17.60 5.85 -14.13
CA GLU A 55 -18.34 4.95 -13.24
C GLU A 55 -18.50 3.56 -13.86
N GLY A 56 -18.14 2.51 -13.11
CA GLY A 56 -18.13 1.12 -13.59
C GLY A 56 -16.93 0.71 -14.43
N LYS A 57 -16.00 1.65 -14.76
CA LYS A 57 -14.78 1.36 -15.51
C LYS A 57 -13.59 1.09 -14.56
N GLY A 58 -12.57 0.41 -15.08
CA GLY A 58 -11.31 0.22 -14.36
C GLY A 58 -10.54 1.53 -14.13
N PRO A 59 -9.53 1.53 -13.22
CA PRO A 59 -8.85 2.75 -12.78
C PRO A 59 -8.28 3.61 -13.91
N ILE A 60 -7.58 3.01 -14.86
CA ILE A 60 -6.97 3.70 -16.01
C ILE A 60 -8.05 4.11 -17.02
N GLN A 61 -8.98 3.20 -17.33
CA GLN A 61 -10.05 3.42 -18.30
C GLN A 61 -10.97 4.58 -17.88
N ALA A 62 -11.11 4.83 -16.58
CA ALA A 62 -11.88 5.97 -16.08
C ALA A 62 -11.30 7.31 -16.54
N TYR A 63 -9.98 7.47 -16.52
CA TYR A 63 -9.30 8.69 -17.01
C TYR A 63 -9.15 8.76 -18.54
N LEU A 64 -9.46 7.68 -19.25
CA LEU A 64 -9.50 7.61 -20.72
C LEU A 64 -10.91 7.75 -21.29
N ASP A 65 -11.91 7.98 -20.45
CA ASP A 65 -13.32 8.09 -20.83
C ASP A 65 -13.67 9.50 -21.26
N ILE A 66 -13.48 9.78 -22.55
CA ILE A 66 -13.71 11.11 -23.13
C ILE A 66 -15.15 11.58 -22.91
N ASP A 67 -16.14 10.70 -23.15
CA ASP A 67 -17.56 11.05 -23.03
C ASP A 67 -17.89 11.48 -21.59
N SER A 68 -17.48 10.69 -20.62
CA SER A 68 -17.66 11.02 -19.19
C SER A 68 -16.97 12.34 -18.79
N ILE A 69 -15.77 12.59 -19.31
CA ILE A 69 -15.03 13.83 -19.04
C ILE A 69 -15.77 15.05 -19.63
N ILE A 70 -16.26 14.96 -20.86
CA ILE A 70 -17.01 16.03 -21.51
C ILE A 70 -18.35 16.30 -20.80
N ASP A 71 -19.06 15.25 -20.39
CA ASP A 71 -20.32 15.39 -19.65
C ASP A 71 -20.09 16.07 -18.28
N ILE A 72 -19.02 15.69 -17.58
CA ILE A 72 -18.63 16.35 -16.34
C ILE A 72 -18.26 17.83 -16.60
N ALA A 73 -17.52 18.11 -17.66
CA ALA A 73 -17.14 19.47 -18.03
C ALA A 73 -18.36 20.36 -18.28
N LYS A 74 -19.36 19.83 -18.99
CA LYS A 74 -20.65 20.52 -19.20
C LYS A 74 -21.40 20.73 -17.90
N LYS A 75 -21.55 19.68 -17.09
CA LYS A 75 -22.22 19.72 -15.79
C LYS A 75 -21.59 20.73 -14.85
N ALA A 76 -20.26 20.77 -14.79
CA ALA A 76 -19.48 21.69 -13.98
C ALA A 76 -19.46 23.12 -14.56
N GLY A 77 -19.89 23.32 -15.81
CA GLY A 77 -19.85 24.61 -16.50
C GLY A 77 -18.44 25.18 -16.63
N VAL A 78 -17.46 24.35 -17.03
CA VAL A 78 -16.07 24.78 -17.22
C VAL A 78 -15.88 25.43 -18.57
N ASP A 79 -15.00 26.43 -18.64
CA ASP A 79 -14.64 27.11 -19.88
C ASP A 79 -13.54 26.34 -20.64
N ALA A 80 -12.68 25.63 -19.90
CA ALA A 80 -11.50 24.98 -20.47
C ALA A 80 -11.18 23.64 -19.78
N ILE A 81 -10.54 22.75 -20.54
CA ILE A 81 -9.96 21.49 -20.06
C ILE A 81 -8.45 21.54 -20.24
N HIS A 82 -7.70 21.26 -19.16
CA HIS A 82 -6.26 21.08 -19.22
C HIS A 82 -5.93 19.58 -19.06
N PRO A 83 -5.34 18.92 -20.05
CA PRO A 83 -5.10 17.48 -20.03
C PRO A 83 -3.87 17.08 -19.22
N GLY A 84 -2.97 18.01 -18.84
CA GLY A 84 -1.70 17.72 -18.21
C GLY A 84 -0.74 16.96 -19.11
N TYR A 85 -0.18 15.85 -18.62
CA TYR A 85 0.63 14.89 -19.37
C TYR A 85 0.15 13.44 -19.09
N GLY A 86 0.45 12.52 -20.01
CA GLY A 86 -0.10 11.15 -19.98
C GLY A 86 -1.62 11.12 -20.28
N PHE A 87 -2.25 9.97 -20.08
CA PHE A 87 -3.67 9.74 -20.38
C PHE A 87 -4.11 10.32 -21.75
N LEU A 88 -4.95 11.33 -21.76
CA LEU A 88 -5.52 11.93 -22.97
C LEU A 88 -4.80 13.19 -23.45
N SER A 89 -3.63 13.52 -22.88
CA SER A 89 -2.93 14.78 -23.22
C SER A 89 -2.47 14.90 -24.67
N GLU A 90 -2.26 13.78 -25.33
CA GLU A 90 -1.87 13.70 -26.76
C GLU A 90 -3.01 13.14 -27.63
N ASN A 91 -4.21 12.98 -27.07
CA ASN A 91 -5.33 12.38 -27.78
C ASN A 91 -6.08 13.43 -28.61
N PRO A 92 -6.11 13.29 -29.97
CA PRO A 92 -6.77 14.26 -30.85
C PRO A 92 -8.31 14.24 -30.72
N ASP A 93 -8.90 13.14 -30.25
CA ASP A 93 -10.35 13.02 -30.10
C ASP A 93 -10.85 13.84 -28.91
N LEU A 94 -10.08 13.94 -27.82
CA LEU A 94 -10.43 14.83 -26.70
C LEU A 94 -10.42 16.30 -27.16
N ALA A 95 -9.42 16.73 -27.92
CA ALA A 95 -9.35 18.08 -28.47
C ALA A 95 -10.55 18.37 -29.38
N ASP A 96 -10.90 17.46 -30.26
CA ASP A 96 -12.06 17.52 -31.16
C ASP A 96 -13.40 17.62 -30.37
N GLN A 97 -13.57 16.79 -29.35
CA GLN A 97 -14.76 16.81 -28.51
C GLN A 97 -14.88 18.11 -27.69
N CYS A 98 -13.77 18.66 -27.22
CA CYS A 98 -13.75 19.98 -26.57
C CYS A 98 -14.25 21.05 -27.54
N GLU A 99 -13.71 21.12 -28.76
CA GLU A 99 -14.10 22.10 -29.78
C GLU A 99 -15.58 21.98 -30.12
N LYS A 100 -16.09 20.77 -30.40
CA LYS A 100 -17.51 20.50 -30.69
C LYS A 100 -18.46 20.95 -29.58
N ASN A 101 -17.98 21.00 -28.36
CA ASN A 101 -18.78 21.39 -27.19
C ASN A 101 -18.49 22.82 -26.71
N ASN A 102 -17.78 23.65 -27.49
CA ASN A 102 -17.35 25.01 -27.13
C ASN A 102 -16.53 25.12 -25.85
N ILE A 103 -15.77 24.06 -25.49
CA ILE A 103 -14.84 24.03 -24.39
C ILE A 103 -13.43 24.27 -24.96
N ILE A 104 -12.64 25.12 -24.32
CA ILE A 104 -11.26 25.37 -24.74
C ILE A 104 -10.39 24.17 -24.33
N PHE A 105 -9.74 23.52 -25.30
CA PHE A 105 -8.68 22.55 -25.00
C PHE A 105 -7.36 23.29 -24.79
N ILE A 106 -6.74 23.17 -23.60
CA ILE A 106 -5.45 23.81 -23.28
C ILE A 106 -4.32 22.92 -23.79
N GLY A 107 -3.98 23.07 -25.03
CA GLY A 107 -3.01 22.29 -25.79
C GLY A 107 -3.05 22.61 -27.26
N PRO A 108 -2.31 21.87 -28.10
CA PRO A 108 -2.33 22.02 -29.55
C PRO A 108 -3.67 21.60 -30.18
N THR A 109 -3.88 21.97 -31.42
CA THR A 109 -5.07 21.57 -32.19
C THR A 109 -5.02 20.08 -32.54
N LYS A 110 -6.19 19.52 -32.90
CA LYS A 110 -6.31 18.11 -33.38
C LYS A 110 -5.35 17.81 -34.51
N GLU A 111 -5.18 18.74 -35.48
CA GLU A 111 -4.30 18.58 -36.62
C GLU A 111 -2.85 18.47 -36.21
N ILE A 112 -2.41 19.31 -35.27
CA ILE A 112 -1.03 19.28 -34.72
C ILE A 112 -0.79 17.99 -33.93
N LEU A 113 -1.76 17.58 -33.10
CA LEU A 113 -1.70 16.32 -32.36
C LEU A 113 -1.56 15.10 -33.28
N ASN A 114 -2.32 15.06 -34.40
CA ASN A 114 -2.21 14.00 -35.38
C ASN A 114 -0.85 13.98 -36.12
N LYS A 115 -0.35 15.16 -36.50
CA LYS A 115 0.93 15.32 -37.23
C LYS A 115 2.12 14.91 -36.35
N LEU A 116 2.14 15.35 -35.11
CA LEU A 116 3.30 15.18 -34.22
C LEU A 116 3.21 13.94 -33.34
N GLY A 117 2.02 13.41 -33.09
CA GLY A 117 1.81 12.18 -32.31
C GLY A 117 2.25 10.89 -33.03
N ASN A 118 2.40 10.95 -34.37
CA ASN A 118 2.94 9.84 -35.16
C ASN A 118 4.44 10.04 -35.40
N LYS A 119 5.28 9.14 -34.91
CA LYS A 119 6.74 9.26 -34.96
C LYS A 119 7.29 9.36 -36.39
N THR A 120 6.67 8.69 -37.34
CA THR A 120 7.08 8.75 -38.75
C THR A 120 6.73 10.11 -39.36
N ALA A 121 5.50 10.59 -39.15
CA ALA A 121 5.05 11.89 -39.63
C ALA A 121 5.86 13.03 -38.97
N ALA A 122 6.18 12.90 -37.68
CA ALA A 122 7.02 13.89 -36.99
C ALA A 122 8.45 13.99 -37.57
N LYS A 123 9.04 12.86 -38.00
CA LYS A 123 10.34 12.84 -38.67
C LYS A 123 10.28 13.48 -40.08
N GLU A 124 9.22 13.24 -40.81
CA GLU A 124 8.99 13.90 -42.12
C GLU A 124 8.89 15.40 -41.92
N VAL A 125 8.10 15.87 -40.96
CA VAL A 125 8.02 17.27 -40.57
C VAL A 125 9.37 17.88 -40.19
N ALA A 126 10.20 17.14 -39.41
CA ALA A 126 11.54 17.61 -39.07
C ALA A 126 12.45 17.73 -40.27
N GLY A 127 12.39 16.77 -41.19
CA GLY A 127 13.13 16.81 -42.46
C GLY A 127 12.72 17.97 -43.35
N GLU A 128 11.42 18.22 -43.50
CA GLU A 128 10.87 19.35 -44.25
C GLU A 128 11.29 20.71 -43.62
N ALA A 129 11.38 20.77 -42.30
CA ALA A 129 11.89 21.94 -41.58
C ALA A 129 13.41 22.10 -41.65
N GLY A 130 14.13 21.20 -42.33
CA GLY A 130 15.59 21.22 -42.47
C GLY A 130 16.33 20.86 -41.20
N VAL A 131 15.74 20.02 -40.37
CA VAL A 131 16.36 19.50 -39.13
C VAL A 131 16.78 18.04 -39.33
N SER A 132 18.02 17.74 -38.96
CA SER A 132 18.59 16.40 -39.13
C SER A 132 17.85 15.35 -38.29
N THR A 133 17.50 14.23 -38.89
CA THR A 133 16.95 13.05 -38.23
C THR A 133 18.00 11.95 -38.18
N ILE A 134 17.86 11.00 -37.23
CA ILE A 134 18.74 9.86 -37.16
C ILE A 134 18.60 9.06 -38.47
N PRO A 135 19.71 8.75 -39.17
CA PRO A 135 19.67 7.91 -40.36
C PRO A 135 18.94 6.59 -40.11
N SER A 136 17.89 6.32 -40.87
CA SER A 136 17.01 5.17 -40.62
C SER A 136 16.54 4.52 -41.93
N VAL A 137 16.24 3.24 -41.87
CA VAL A 137 15.68 2.43 -42.95
C VAL A 137 14.45 1.70 -42.47
N LYS A 138 13.32 1.81 -43.18
CA LYS A 138 12.13 1.01 -42.91
C LYS A 138 12.35 -0.41 -43.43
N VAL A 139 11.90 -1.40 -42.64
CA VAL A 139 11.92 -2.81 -43.09
C VAL A 139 10.58 -3.14 -43.70
N ASN A 140 10.56 -3.43 -45.01
CA ASN A 140 9.37 -3.86 -45.75
C ASN A 140 9.68 -5.05 -46.65
N GLU A 141 8.67 -5.65 -47.27
CA GLU A 141 8.83 -6.81 -48.13
C GLU A 141 9.68 -6.48 -49.37
N GLU A 142 9.63 -5.23 -49.86
CA GLU A 142 10.33 -4.80 -51.06
C GLU A 142 11.86 -4.70 -50.85
N ASN A 143 12.29 -4.26 -49.63
CA ASN A 143 13.70 -4.09 -49.34
C ASN A 143 14.34 -5.21 -48.52
N LYS A 144 13.65 -6.30 -48.25
CA LYS A 144 14.21 -7.45 -47.49
C LYS A 144 15.54 -7.96 -48.09
N LYS A 145 15.71 -7.89 -49.41
CA LYS A 145 16.94 -8.33 -50.09
C LYS A 145 18.06 -7.27 -50.12
N THR A 146 17.69 -5.99 -50.00
CA THR A 146 18.64 -4.86 -50.06
C THR A 146 18.95 -4.26 -48.70
N ILE A 147 18.23 -4.68 -47.66
CA ILE A 147 18.30 -4.10 -46.31
C ILE A 147 19.72 -4.09 -45.74
N HIS A 148 20.51 -5.15 -46.00
CA HIS A 148 21.89 -5.21 -45.55
C HIS A 148 22.74 -4.11 -46.20
N ASN A 149 22.55 -3.80 -47.48
CA ASN A 149 23.29 -2.74 -48.18
C ASN A 149 22.88 -1.36 -47.66
N GLU A 150 21.57 -1.16 -47.43
CA GLU A 150 21.06 0.08 -46.90
C GLU A 150 21.59 0.34 -45.48
N VAL A 151 21.59 -0.70 -44.61
CA VAL A 151 22.14 -0.62 -43.27
C VAL A 151 23.65 -0.44 -43.27
N ASN A 152 24.40 -1.06 -44.19
CA ASN A 152 25.83 -0.82 -44.36
C ASN A 152 26.13 0.64 -44.70
N THR A 153 25.26 1.33 -45.43
CA THR A 153 25.39 2.77 -45.71
C THR A 153 25.19 3.62 -44.44
N ILE A 154 24.31 3.20 -43.54
CA ILE A 154 24.14 3.83 -42.22
C ILE A 154 25.35 3.55 -41.35
N GLY A 155 25.95 2.38 -41.48
CA GLY A 155 27.08 1.88 -40.68
C GLY A 155 26.68 1.38 -39.30
N TYR A 156 27.33 0.28 -38.87
CA TYR A 156 27.11 -0.28 -37.52
C TYR A 156 27.80 0.55 -36.44
N PRO A 157 27.33 0.50 -35.17
CA PRO A 157 26.16 -0.24 -34.71
C PRO A 157 24.85 0.44 -35.12
N VAL A 158 23.80 -0.37 -35.28
CA VAL A 158 22.43 0.08 -35.54
C VAL A 158 21.46 -0.49 -34.49
N ILE A 159 20.27 0.06 -34.41
CA ILE A 159 19.22 -0.42 -33.50
C ILE A 159 17.93 -0.70 -34.29
N VAL A 160 17.39 -1.91 -34.14
CA VAL A 160 16.09 -2.30 -34.68
C VAL A 160 15.00 -1.87 -33.69
N LYS A 161 13.96 -1.20 -34.17
CA LYS A 161 12.86 -0.67 -33.36
C LYS A 161 11.50 -1.04 -33.94
N ALA A 162 10.51 -1.31 -33.09
CA ALA A 162 9.12 -1.42 -33.53
C ALA A 162 8.58 -0.03 -33.98
N SER A 163 7.83 0.01 -35.07
CA SER A 163 7.21 1.26 -35.59
C SER A 163 6.05 1.74 -34.69
N TRP A 164 5.43 0.81 -33.97
CA TRP A 164 4.29 1.05 -33.08
C TRP A 164 4.66 0.73 -31.64
N GLY A 165 4.26 1.62 -30.70
CA GLY A 165 4.49 1.43 -29.27
C GLY A 165 5.61 2.29 -28.69
N GLY A 166 5.73 2.28 -27.35
CA GLY A 166 6.69 3.06 -26.55
C GLY A 166 7.33 2.22 -25.45
N GLY A 167 8.24 2.84 -24.66
CA GLY A 167 8.84 2.21 -23.48
C GLY A 167 9.92 1.18 -23.74
N GLY A 168 10.58 1.22 -24.91
CA GLY A 168 11.77 0.41 -25.19
C GLY A 168 11.52 -1.07 -25.52
N ARG A 169 10.27 -1.52 -25.65
CA ARG A 169 9.95 -2.88 -26.06
C ARG A 169 10.23 -3.10 -27.55
N GLY A 170 10.84 -4.24 -27.89
CA GLY A 170 11.20 -4.56 -29.26
C GLY A 170 12.40 -3.80 -29.80
N MET A 171 13.23 -3.16 -28.95
CA MET A 171 14.46 -2.50 -29.35
C MET A 171 15.65 -3.44 -29.19
N ARG A 172 16.50 -3.59 -30.27
CA ARG A 172 17.64 -4.47 -30.28
C ARG A 172 18.81 -3.80 -30.95
N VAL A 173 19.94 -3.71 -30.25
CA VAL A 173 21.19 -3.19 -30.81
C VAL A 173 21.88 -4.29 -31.60
N VAL A 174 22.27 -3.98 -32.85
CA VAL A 174 22.96 -4.85 -33.80
C VAL A 174 24.34 -4.25 -34.07
N ARG A 175 25.38 -5.01 -33.77
CA ARG A 175 26.77 -4.52 -33.87
C ARG A 175 27.48 -4.96 -35.13
N SER A 176 26.98 -6.00 -35.77
CA SER A 176 27.57 -6.55 -37.01
C SER A 176 26.50 -6.93 -38.04
N ALA A 177 26.89 -7.05 -39.30
CA ALA A 177 26.00 -7.45 -40.37
C ALA A 177 25.44 -8.87 -40.18
N ASP A 178 26.19 -9.76 -39.55
CA ASP A 178 25.83 -11.17 -39.35
C ASP A 178 24.62 -11.34 -38.42
N GLU A 179 24.45 -10.42 -37.46
CA GLU A 179 23.36 -10.45 -36.48
C GLU A 179 22.06 -9.85 -37.04
N LEU A 180 22.11 -9.04 -38.11
CA LEU A 180 21.03 -8.15 -38.51
C LEU A 180 19.72 -8.89 -38.80
N SER A 181 19.78 -9.95 -39.63
CA SER A 181 18.56 -10.67 -40.05
C SER A 181 17.86 -11.33 -38.89
N GLU A 182 18.60 -11.99 -38.00
CA GLU A 182 18.03 -12.61 -36.78
C GLU A 182 17.38 -11.58 -35.87
N GLN A 183 18.02 -10.44 -35.63
CA GLN A 183 17.51 -9.40 -34.76
C GLN A 183 16.27 -8.70 -35.34
N ILE A 184 16.14 -8.58 -36.66
CA ILE A 184 14.94 -8.10 -37.34
C ILE A 184 13.76 -9.05 -37.07
N GLU A 185 13.97 -10.36 -37.31
CA GLU A 185 12.89 -11.36 -37.12
C GLU A 185 12.41 -11.41 -35.66
N LEU A 186 13.35 -11.37 -34.71
CA LEU A 186 13.04 -11.34 -33.31
C LEU A 186 12.24 -10.07 -32.91
N ALA A 187 12.66 -8.90 -33.43
CA ALA A 187 11.98 -7.65 -33.19
C ALA A 187 10.56 -7.63 -33.80
N GLN A 188 10.39 -8.17 -35.00
CA GLN A 188 9.09 -8.31 -35.67
C GLN A 188 8.14 -9.23 -34.87
N SER A 189 8.65 -10.40 -34.43
CA SER A 189 7.87 -11.34 -33.60
C SER A 189 7.43 -10.73 -32.29
N GLU A 190 8.32 -9.99 -31.61
CA GLU A 190 8.02 -9.31 -30.35
C GLU A 190 7.01 -8.17 -30.55
N SER A 191 7.17 -7.37 -31.61
CA SER A 191 6.26 -6.30 -31.97
C SER A 191 4.85 -6.84 -32.27
N LYS A 192 4.76 -7.93 -33.01
CA LYS A 192 3.51 -8.60 -33.34
C LYS A 192 2.77 -9.11 -32.11
N LYS A 193 3.52 -9.69 -31.14
CA LYS A 193 2.95 -10.16 -29.87
C LYS A 193 2.50 -9.02 -28.96
N ALA A 194 3.26 -7.93 -28.91
CA ALA A 194 3.00 -6.82 -28.00
C ALA A 194 1.96 -5.81 -28.53
N PHE A 195 1.96 -5.56 -29.86
CA PHE A 195 1.20 -4.47 -30.48
C PHE A 195 0.27 -4.92 -31.63
N GLY A 196 0.27 -6.22 -31.96
CA GLY A 196 -0.53 -6.78 -33.06
C GLY A 196 -0.01 -6.48 -34.46
N LYS A 197 1.12 -5.75 -34.59
CA LYS A 197 1.75 -5.34 -35.86
C LYS A 197 3.23 -5.69 -35.83
N ASP A 198 3.78 -6.12 -36.98
CA ASP A 198 5.16 -6.58 -37.14
C ASP A 198 6.08 -5.56 -37.82
N GLU A 199 5.61 -4.33 -38.01
CA GLU A 199 6.37 -3.25 -38.61
C GLU A 199 7.56 -2.84 -37.74
N VAL A 200 8.77 -2.90 -38.29
CA VAL A 200 10.01 -2.45 -37.64
C VAL A 200 10.81 -1.55 -38.57
N PHE A 201 11.67 -0.73 -37.99
CA PHE A 201 12.64 0.09 -38.72
C PHE A 201 13.99 0.01 -38.03
N ILE A 202 15.06 0.35 -38.74
CA ILE A 202 16.43 0.30 -38.28
C ILE A 202 17.00 1.71 -38.28
N GLU A 203 17.64 2.10 -37.18
CA GLU A 203 18.28 3.40 -37.03
C GLU A 203 19.76 3.27 -36.66
N LYS A 204 20.56 4.27 -36.98
CA LYS A 204 21.92 4.40 -36.43
C LYS A 204 21.86 4.41 -34.89
N PHE A 205 22.66 3.55 -34.28
CA PHE A 205 22.83 3.55 -32.82
C PHE A 205 23.97 4.47 -32.42
N LEU A 206 23.67 5.45 -31.57
CA LEU A 206 24.68 6.39 -31.04
C LEU A 206 25.10 5.90 -29.65
N GLU A 207 26.33 5.43 -29.54
CA GLU A 207 26.84 4.82 -28.28
C GLU A 207 27.07 5.85 -27.17
N ASP A 208 27.52 7.05 -27.48
CA ASP A 208 27.80 8.14 -26.55
C ASP A 208 26.85 9.34 -26.82
N ALA A 209 25.57 9.08 -26.62
CA ALA A 209 24.54 10.09 -26.85
C ALA A 209 24.01 10.66 -25.54
N ALA A 210 23.73 11.96 -25.55
CA ALA A 210 22.93 12.63 -24.54
C ALA A 210 21.50 12.86 -25.07
N HIS A 211 20.51 12.74 -24.18
CA HIS A 211 19.12 13.04 -24.46
C HIS A 211 18.86 14.51 -24.09
N ILE A 212 18.77 15.37 -25.09
CA ILE A 212 18.53 16.80 -24.94
C ILE A 212 17.15 17.14 -25.46
N GLU A 213 16.42 17.94 -24.73
CA GLU A 213 15.09 18.36 -25.12
C GLU A 213 14.90 19.87 -24.97
N VAL A 214 14.15 20.48 -25.87
CA VAL A 214 13.92 21.93 -25.89
C VAL A 214 12.45 22.21 -25.58
N GLN A 215 12.21 23.01 -24.56
CA GLN A 215 10.87 23.52 -24.25
C GLN A 215 10.49 24.62 -25.20
N ILE A 216 9.35 24.51 -25.88
CA ILE A 216 8.80 25.53 -26.75
C ILE A 216 7.46 26.06 -26.23
N LEU A 217 7.16 27.30 -26.56
CA LEU A 217 5.84 27.93 -26.42
C LEU A 217 5.45 28.57 -27.74
N GLY A 218 4.24 28.32 -28.21
CA GLY A 218 3.68 28.94 -29.42
C GLY A 218 2.33 29.57 -29.15
N ASP A 219 2.07 30.78 -29.72
CA ASP A 219 0.78 31.44 -29.65
C ASP A 219 -0.08 31.18 -30.88
N LYS A 220 -1.31 31.68 -30.89
CA LYS A 220 -2.25 31.54 -32.01
C LYS A 220 -1.91 32.47 -33.20
N PHE A 221 -0.89 33.36 -33.07
CA PHE A 221 -0.47 34.31 -34.06
C PHE A 221 0.80 33.91 -34.82
N GLY A 222 1.31 32.70 -34.55
CA GLY A 222 2.50 32.14 -35.19
C GLY A 222 3.81 32.55 -34.52
N ASN A 223 3.77 33.24 -33.38
CA ASN A 223 4.98 33.51 -32.62
C ASN A 223 5.39 32.28 -31.84
N ILE A 224 6.67 31.90 -31.93
CA ILE A 224 7.26 30.74 -31.24
C ILE A 224 8.49 31.20 -30.48
N VAL A 225 8.60 30.83 -29.22
CA VAL A 225 9.81 30.99 -28.40
C VAL A 225 10.27 29.67 -27.82
N HIS A 226 11.55 29.53 -27.53
CA HIS A 226 12.08 28.43 -26.74
C HIS A 226 12.42 28.90 -25.32
N LEU A 227 12.31 28.00 -24.37
CA LEU A 227 12.69 28.21 -22.96
C LEU A 227 13.97 27.41 -22.60
N PHE A 228 14.89 27.37 -23.56
CA PHE A 228 16.13 26.59 -23.50
C PHE A 228 15.93 25.06 -23.39
N GLU A 229 17.04 24.40 -23.20
CA GLU A 229 17.11 22.96 -23.19
C GLU A 229 17.18 22.37 -21.78
N ARG A 230 16.81 21.10 -21.71
CA ARG A 230 17.01 20.21 -20.58
C ARG A 230 17.89 19.03 -20.98
N ASP A 231 18.72 18.56 -20.06
CA ASP A 231 19.42 17.28 -20.17
C ASP A 231 18.64 16.21 -19.41
N CYS A 232 18.14 15.24 -20.16
CA CYS A 232 17.36 14.10 -19.67
C CYS A 232 18.07 12.76 -19.92
N SER A 233 19.41 12.77 -19.97
CA SER A 233 20.23 11.58 -20.30
C SER A 233 20.20 10.53 -19.21
N LEU A 234 19.92 10.88 -17.95
CA LEU A 234 19.86 9.94 -16.85
C LEU A 234 18.55 9.17 -16.85
N GLN A 235 18.59 8.03 -17.48
CA GLN A 235 17.46 7.15 -17.70
C GLN A 235 17.77 5.73 -17.21
N ARG A 236 16.75 5.03 -16.76
CA ARG A 236 16.79 3.60 -16.52
C ARG A 236 15.72 2.93 -17.36
N ARG A 237 16.10 1.99 -18.20
CA ARG A 237 15.19 1.33 -19.15
C ARG A 237 14.32 2.36 -19.92
N HIS A 238 14.95 3.42 -20.41
CA HIS A 238 14.33 4.55 -21.13
C HIS A 238 13.33 5.40 -20.31
N GLN A 239 13.32 5.29 -18.99
CA GLN A 239 12.58 6.17 -18.10
C GLN A 239 13.50 7.18 -17.44
N LYS A 240 13.19 8.48 -17.59
CA LYS A 240 13.94 9.59 -16.99
C LYS A 240 13.87 9.52 -15.46
N ILE A 241 15.00 9.66 -14.77
CA ILE A 241 15.12 9.59 -13.31
C ILE A 241 15.56 10.93 -12.74
N ILE A 242 16.54 11.57 -13.39
CA ILE A 242 17.03 12.91 -13.05
C ILE A 242 17.09 13.75 -14.31
N GLU A 243 16.62 14.96 -14.21
CA GLU A 243 16.66 15.96 -15.28
C GLU A 243 17.38 17.22 -14.79
N ARG A 244 18.07 17.89 -15.71
CA ARG A 244 18.86 19.12 -15.44
C ARG A 244 18.51 20.21 -16.43
N ALA A 245 18.58 21.44 -16.01
CA ALA A 245 18.56 22.61 -16.88
C ALA A 245 19.53 23.68 -16.35
N PRO A 246 20.30 24.33 -17.25
CA PRO A 246 20.61 23.89 -18.60
C PRO A 246 21.51 22.65 -18.62
N ALA A 247 21.67 22.03 -19.82
CA ALA A 247 22.63 20.99 -20.04
C ALA A 247 24.06 21.54 -19.91
N HIS A 248 24.75 21.14 -18.84
CA HIS A 248 25.99 21.81 -18.43
C HIS A 248 27.18 21.56 -19.35
N PHE A 249 27.17 20.45 -20.12
CA PHE A 249 28.21 20.08 -21.07
C PHE A 249 28.05 20.73 -22.45
N LEU A 250 26.90 21.36 -22.75
CA LEU A 250 26.64 22.00 -24.02
C LEU A 250 27.37 23.34 -24.11
N LYS A 251 28.13 23.54 -25.20
CA LYS A 251 28.69 24.82 -25.54
C LYS A 251 27.59 25.76 -26.07
N GLU A 252 27.76 27.07 -25.93
CA GLU A 252 26.78 28.06 -26.29
C GLU A 252 26.30 27.95 -27.76
N GLY A 253 27.23 27.72 -28.71
CA GLY A 253 26.89 27.51 -30.13
C GLY A 253 26.04 26.28 -30.37
N SER A 254 26.33 25.15 -29.67
CA SER A 254 25.56 23.93 -29.80
C SER A 254 24.16 24.11 -29.18
N ARG A 255 24.07 24.76 -28.03
CA ARG A 255 22.79 25.12 -27.38
C ARG A 255 21.91 25.93 -28.33
N LYS A 256 22.48 26.97 -28.92
CA LYS A 256 21.76 27.80 -29.87
C LYS A 256 21.22 27.00 -31.06
N ASN A 257 22.06 26.16 -31.66
CA ASN A 257 21.70 25.34 -32.82
C ASN A 257 20.55 24.35 -32.49
N ILE A 258 20.57 23.72 -31.33
CA ILE A 258 19.50 22.81 -30.89
C ILE A 258 18.19 23.58 -30.66
N CYS A 259 18.26 24.71 -29.95
CA CYS A 259 17.09 25.57 -29.72
C CYS A 259 16.50 26.11 -31.02
N ASP A 260 17.33 26.57 -31.92
CA ASP A 260 16.89 27.05 -33.25
C ASP A 260 16.23 25.95 -34.07
N SER A 261 16.75 24.68 -33.99
CA SER A 261 16.14 23.51 -34.65
C SER A 261 14.75 23.23 -34.11
N ALA A 262 14.56 23.30 -32.79
CA ALA A 262 13.25 23.09 -32.16
C ALA A 262 12.25 24.15 -32.61
N VAL A 263 12.68 25.44 -32.69
CA VAL A 263 11.83 26.56 -33.16
C VAL A 263 11.48 26.39 -34.64
N LYS A 264 12.41 25.88 -35.49
CA LYS A 264 12.12 25.64 -36.93
C LYS A 264 11.01 24.60 -37.09
N ILE A 265 11.08 23.46 -36.37
CA ILE A 265 10.05 22.42 -36.40
C ILE A 265 8.71 23.01 -35.96
N ALA A 266 8.69 23.73 -34.82
CA ALA A 266 7.47 24.31 -34.27
C ALA A 266 6.83 25.33 -35.22
N LYS A 267 7.62 26.20 -35.88
CA LYS A 267 7.15 27.14 -36.89
C LYS A 267 6.59 26.46 -38.12
N HIS A 268 7.22 25.38 -38.60
CA HIS A 268 6.77 24.64 -39.77
C HIS A 268 5.35 24.06 -39.62
N VAL A 269 4.95 23.67 -38.40
CA VAL A 269 3.60 23.17 -38.11
C VAL A 269 2.65 24.21 -37.51
N ASN A 270 3.05 25.50 -37.43
CA ASN A 270 2.28 26.54 -36.72
C ASN A 270 1.87 26.11 -35.32
N TYR A 271 2.86 25.60 -34.52
CA TYR A 271 2.61 25.06 -33.21
C TYR A 271 1.95 26.07 -32.26
N CYS A 272 0.96 25.62 -31.48
CA CYS A 272 0.28 26.43 -30.48
C CYS A 272 0.18 25.68 -29.13
N GLY A 273 0.53 26.35 -28.04
CA GLY A 273 0.60 25.79 -26.70
C GLY A 273 2.03 25.54 -26.23
N ALA A 274 2.18 24.80 -25.14
CA ALA A 274 3.48 24.30 -24.68
C ALA A 274 3.80 22.95 -25.32
N GLY A 275 5.04 22.77 -25.75
CA GLY A 275 5.53 21.52 -26.31
C GLY A 275 7.01 21.33 -26.04
N THR A 276 7.50 20.15 -26.27
CA THR A 276 8.91 19.78 -26.10
C THR A 276 9.39 19.04 -27.32
N VAL A 277 10.52 19.47 -27.86
CA VAL A 277 11.19 18.82 -29.00
C VAL A 277 12.40 18.06 -28.46
N GLU A 278 12.43 16.76 -28.64
CA GLU A 278 13.48 15.86 -28.13
C GLU A 278 14.53 15.56 -29.19
N PHE A 279 15.81 15.56 -28.78
CA PHE A 279 16.98 15.30 -29.62
C PHE A 279 17.93 14.30 -28.96
N LEU A 280 18.59 13.46 -29.76
CA LEU A 280 19.84 12.82 -29.38
C LEU A 280 21.00 13.72 -29.79
N TYR A 281 21.86 14.02 -28.82
CA TYR A 281 23.08 14.79 -29.04
C TYR A 281 24.28 13.89 -28.98
N ASP A 282 25.00 13.75 -30.12
CA ASP A 282 26.25 13.03 -30.25
C ASP A 282 27.38 13.91 -29.69
N LYS A 283 27.85 13.61 -28.49
CA LYS A 283 28.90 14.36 -27.81
C LYS A 283 30.24 14.33 -28.58
N LYS A 284 30.52 13.21 -29.29
CA LYS A 284 31.78 13.02 -30.02
C LYS A 284 31.84 13.91 -31.26
N ASN A 285 30.73 13.98 -32.01
CA ASN A 285 30.69 14.68 -33.31
C ASN A 285 30.05 16.08 -33.18
N ASN A 286 29.57 16.45 -31.98
CA ASN A 286 28.89 17.72 -31.71
C ASN A 286 27.65 17.96 -32.63
N GLN A 287 26.89 16.89 -32.88
CA GLN A 287 25.71 16.90 -33.74
C GLN A 287 24.48 16.50 -32.98
N HIS A 288 23.34 17.03 -33.37
CA HIS A 288 22.05 16.67 -32.81
C HIS A 288 21.10 16.13 -33.86
N TYR A 289 20.28 15.17 -33.47
CA TYR A 289 19.32 14.49 -34.30
C TYR A 289 17.94 14.52 -33.62
N PHE A 290 16.93 14.91 -34.39
CA PHE A 290 15.55 14.90 -33.94
C PHE A 290 15.08 13.48 -33.59
N ILE A 291 14.35 13.33 -32.48
CA ILE A 291 13.70 12.10 -32.05
C ILE A 291 12.18 12.21 -32.22
N GLU A 292 11.55 13.12 -31.45
CA GLU A 292 10.10 13.26 -31.40
C GLU A 292 9.70 14.65 -30.85
N VAL A 293 8.42 14.97 -30.97
CA VAL A 293 7.81 16.11 -30.28
C VAL A 293 6.78 15.59 -29.30
N ASN A 294 6.83 16.04 -28.06
CA ASN A 294 5.77 15.86 -27.09
C ASN A 294 4.87 17.10 -27.09
N PRO A 295 3.68 17.04 -27.73
CA PRO A 295 2.83 18.21 -27.92
C PRO A 295 2.00 18.52 -26.66
N ARG A 296 2.65 18.65 -25.54
CA ARG A 296 2.10 18.88 -24.20
C ARG A 296 3.17 19.34 -23.23
N ILE A 297 2.76 19.69 -22.01
CA ILE A 297 3.68 19.85 -20.89
C ILE A 297 4.31 18.50 -20.49
N GLN A 298 5.53 18.50 -19.98
CA GLN A 298 6.23 17.30 -19.53
C GLN A 298 6.41 17.29 -18.01
N VAL A 299 6.76 16.10 -17.44
CA VAL A 299 7.02 15.91 -16.01
C VAL A 299 8.11 16.83 -15.52
N GLU A 300 9.16 17.00 -16.32
CA GLU A 300 10.39 17.76 -16.05
C GLU A 300 10.34 19.26 -16.34
N HIS A 301 9.16 19.81 -16.64
CA HIS A 301 8.99 21.25 -16.90
C HIS A 301 9.51 22.14 -15.76
N THR A 302 9.56 21.61 -14.54
CA THR A 302 9.95 22.36 -13.35
C THR A 302 11.37 22.90 -13.41
N VAL A 303 12.34 22.17 -13.99
CA VAL A 303 13.72 22.66 -14.11
C VAL A 303 13.82 23.85 -15.07
N THR A 304 13.02 23.86 -16.13
CA THR A 304 12.91 25.00 -17.03
C THR A 304 12.30 26.22 -16.34
N GLU A 305 11.23 26.02 -15.57
CA GLU A 305 10.58 27.09 -14.81
C GLU A 305 11.57 27.73 -13.80
N GLU A 306 12.37 26.91 -13.10
CA GLU A 306 13.34 27.42 -12.12
C GLU A 306 14.47 28.24 -12.76
N VAL A 307 14.97 27.87 -13.94
CA VAL A 307 16.07 28.59 -14.57
C VAL A 307 15.64 29.75 -15.47
N THR A 308 14.34 29.85 -15.85
CA THR A 308 13.83 30.92 -16.69
C THR A 308 12.89 31.87 -15.95
N GLY A 309 12.37 31.46 -14.80
CA GLY A 309 11.35 32.24 -14.07
C GLY A 309 9.98 32.29 -14.76
N ILE A 310 9.76 31.47 -15.82
CA ILE A 310 8.51 31.45 -16.58
C ILE A 310 7.64 30.29 -16.12
N ASP A 311 6.44 30.58 -15.60
CA ASP A 311 5.43 29.55 -15.25
C ASP A 311 4.76 29.03 -16.53
N ILE A 312 5.17 27.83 -16.95
CA ILE A 312 4.71 27.19 -18.20
C ILE A 312 3.21 26.93 -18.20
N VAL A 313 2.65 26.53 -17.05
CA VAL A 313 1.20 26.24 -16.94
C VAL A 313 0.38 27.52 -17.05
N LYS A 314 0.81 28.63 -16.41
CA LYS A 314 0.18 29.94 -16.62
C LYS A 314 0.31 30.41 -18.06
N ALA A 315 1.48 30.21 -18.67
CA ALA A 315 1.68 30.52 -20.09
C ALA A 315 0.71 29.74 -20.99
N GLN A 316 0.49 28.44 -20.75
CA GLN A 316 -0.50 27.66 -21.48
C GLN A 316 -1.92 28.21 -21.32
N ILE A 317 -2.32 28.60 -20.12
CA ILE A 317 -3.64 29.23 -19.86
C ILE A 317 -3.77 30.54 -20.63
N ARG A 318 -2.76 31.42 -20.59
CA ARG A 318 -2.76 32.68 -21.28
C ARG A 318 -2.83 32.55 -22.82
N ILE A 319 -2.07 31.58 -23.38
CA ILE A 319 -2.13 31.25 -24.81
C ILE A 319 -3.54 30.76 -25.19
N ALA A 320 -4.14 29.93 -24.36
CA ALA A 320 -5.50 29.38 -24.58
C ALA A 320 -6.56 30.53 -24.57
N GLU A 321 -6.39 31.52 -23.69
CA GLU A 321 -7.21 32.75 -23.65
C GLU A 321 -7.01 33.66 -24.90
N GLY A 322 -5.94 33.41 -25.67
CA GLY A 322 -5.59 34.19 -26.87
C GLY A 322 -4.61 35.33 -26.61
N ALA A 323 -3.77 35.21 -25.57
CA ALA A 323 -2.66 36.17 -25.37
C ALA A 323 -1.56 35.94 -26.42
N LYS A 324 -0.83 37.00 -26.71
CA LYS A 324 0.22 37.02 -27.71
C LYS A 324 1.60 37.13 -27.06
N ILE A 325 2.55 36.38 -27.54
CA ILE A 325 3.94 36.40 -27.09
C ILE A 325 4.51 37.82 -27.33
N GLY A 326 5.15 38.37 -26.32
CA GLY A 326 5.71 39.71 -26.32
C GLY A 326 4.76 40.82 -25.85
N GLU A 327 3.46 40.54 -25.73
CA GLU A 327 2.44 41.51 -25.29
C GLU A 327 1.86 41.14 -23.88
N ASP A 328 2.11 39.96 -23.39
CA ASP A 328 1.66 39.48 -22.08
C ASP A 328 2.88 39.20 -21.17
N SER A 329 2.79 39.57 -19.89
CA SER A 329 3.89 39.43 -18.93
C SER A 329 4.29 37.97 -18.67
N ALA A 330 3.36 37.03 -18.84
CA ALA A 330 3.62 35.60 -18.74
C ALA A 330 4.21 34.99 -20.03
N LEU A 331 4.28 35.76 -21.11
CA LEU A 331 4.70 35.33 -22.44
C LEU A 331 5.73 36.33 -23.03
N PRO A 332 6.95 36.43 -22.49
CA PRO A 332 7.97 37.35 -22.95
C PRO A 332 8.47 37.00 -24.34
N ASN A 333 8.99 37.99 -25.07
CA ASN A 333 9.75 37.78 -26.31
C ASN A 333 11.03 37.00 -26.03
N GLN A 334 11.55 36.30 -27.07
CA GLN A 334 12.77 35.48 -26.94
C GLN A 334 13.96 36.23 -26.33
N GLU A 335 14.13 37.50 -26.66
CA GLU A 335 15.24 38.33 -26.16
C GLU A 335 15.19 38.61 -24.65
N ASN A 336 13.99 38.53 -24.09
CA ASN A 336 13.75 38.73 -22.66
C ASN A 336 13.83 37.44 -21.84
N ILE A 337 13.90 36.28 -22.50
CA ILE A 337 14.02 35.00 -21.84
C ILE A 337 15.51 34.72 -21.59
N LYS A 338 15.88 34.58 -20.30
CA LYS A 338 17.28 34.39 -19.90
C LYS A 338 17.39 33.12 -19.05
N LEU A 339 18.55 32.52 -19.12
CA LEU A 339 18.94 31.46 -18.17
C LEU A 339 19.51 32.12 -16.91
N ASP A 340 18.97 31.75 -15.75
CA ASP A 340 19.46 32.16 -14.44
C ASP A 340 19.74 30.91 -13.57
N GLY A 341 21.02 30.66 -13.31
CA GLY A 341 21.48 29.55 -12.50
C GLY A 341 21.26 28.16 -13.16
N TYR A 342 21.15 27.18 -12.29
CA TYR A 342 21.06 25.75 -12.63
C TYR A 342 19.96 25.09 -11.80
N ALA A 343 19.21 24.19 -12.42
CA ALA A 343 18.19 23.40 -11.74
C ALA A 343 18.39 21.89 -11.98
N ILE A 344 18.09 21.09 -10.98
CA ILE A 344 18.07 19.62 -11.04
C ILE A 344 16.74 19.14 -10.48
N GLN A 345 16.05 18.26 -11.19
CA GLN A 345 14.87 17.54 -10.72
C GLN A 345 15.20 16.08 -10.48
N CYS A 346 14.79 15.51 -9.34
CA CYS A 346 14.82 14.09 -9.05
C CYS A 346 13.39 13.58 -8.91
N ARG A 347 13.08 12.44 -9.57
CA ARG A 347 11.80 11.75 -9.42
C ARG A 347 11.88 10.77 -8.26
N VAL A 348 11.26 11.11 -7.14
CA VAL A 348 11.11 10.18 -6.01
C VAL A 348 9.92 9.29 -6.28
N THR A 349 10.19 7.98 -6.42
CA THR A 349 9.20 6.95 -6.72
C THR A 349 9.07 5.93 -5.59
N THR A 350 7.92 5.25 -5.53
CA THR A 350 7.69 4.13 -4.60
C THR A 350 8.17 2.82 -5.23
N GLU A 351 9.48 2.72 -5.43
CA GLU A 351 10.16 1.58 -6.01
C GLU A 351 11.31 1.11 -5.13
N ASP A 352 11.56 -0.19 -5.07
CA ASP A 352 12.63 -0.79 -4.27
C ASP A 352 13.89 -1.00 -5.12
N PRO A 353 14.93 -0.15 -5.00
CA PRO A 353 16.18 -0.30 -5.76
C PRO A 353 16.93 -1.60 -5.45
N LEU A 354 16.76 -2.17 -4.25
CA LEU A 354 17.35 -3.45 -3.85
C LEU A 354 16.65 -4.65 -4.50
N ASN A 355 15.43 -4.46 -4.98
CA ASN A 355 14.63 -5.48 -5.64
C ASN A 355 14.28 -5.07 -7.08
N ASN A 356 15.31 -4.71 -7.84
CA ASN A 356 15.19 -4.40 -9.28
C ASN A 356 14.20 -3.28 -9.63
N PHE A 357 13.99 -2.31 -8.70
CA PHE A 357 13.01 -1.25 -8.79
C PHE A 357 11.56 -1.77 -8.93
N MET A 358 11.26 -2.89 -8.27
CA MET A 358 9.88 -3.34 -8.20
C MET A 358 9.03 -2.29 -7.50
N PRO A 359 7.91 -1.86 -8.08
CA PRO A 359 6.99 -0.94 -7.44
C PRO A 359 6.48 -1.49 -6.11
N ASP A 360 6.46 -0.64 -5.09
CA ASP A 360 5.96 -0.98 -3.76
C ASP A 360 4.68 -0.20 -3.45
N TYR A 361 3.75 -0.86 -2.81
CA TYR A 361 2.40 -0.37 -2.55
C TYR A 361 2.08 -0.46 -1.07
N GLY A 362 1.19 0.38 -0.58
CA GLY A 362 0.77 0.32 0.80
C GLY A 362 0.47 1.68 1.40
N LYS A 363 0.34 1.73 2.72
CA LYS A 363 0.06 2.95 3.46
C LYS A 363 1.35 3.67 3.86
N ILE A 364 1.46 4.94 3.51
CA ILE A 364 2.53 5.80 4.00
C ILE A 364 2.29 6.08 5.50
N MET A 365 3.15 5.56 6.35
CA MET A 365 3.06 5.75 7.80
C MET A 365 3.65 7.09 8.23
N THR A 366 4.74 7.50 7.60
CA THR A 366 5.41 8.78 7.84
C THR A 366 5.82 9.40 6.53
N TYR A 367 5.50 10.66 6.34
CA TYR A 367 5.99 11.49 5.25
C TYR A 367 6.54 12.80 5.82
N ARG A 368 7.82 13.04 5.61
CA ARG A 368 8.47 14.33 5.86
C ARG A 368 9.28 14.67 4.63
N SER A 369 9.09 15.86 4.10
CA SER A 369 9.78 16.37 2.93
C SER A 369 10.88 17.35 3.30
N ALA A 370 11.74 17.62 2.34
CA ALA A 370 12.70 18.72 2.41
C ALA A 370 12.01 20.08 2.26
N SER A 371 12.69 21.13 2.63
CA SER A 371 12.28 22.52 2.43
C SER A 371 13.50 23.46 2.41
N GLY A 372 13.24 24.74 2.27
CA GLY A 372 14.25 25.80 2.34
C GLY A 372 14.57 26.41 0.99
N PHE A 373 15.49 27.41 1.01
CA PHE A 373 15.83 28.20 -0.17
C PHE A 373 16.27 27.35 -1.35
N GLY A 374 15.67 27.60 -2.53
CA GLY A 374 15.99 26.89 -3.76
C GLY A 374 15.57 25.42 -3.79
N VAL A 375 14.57 25.02 -2.99
CA VAL A 375 13.95 23.68 -3.03
C VAL A 375 12.48 23.80 -3.34
N ARG A 376 12.05 23.19 -4.45
CA ARG A 376 10.68 23.10 -4.90
C ARG A 376 10.19 21.64 -4.84
N LEU A 377 8.97 21.45 -4.41
CA LEU A 377 8.32 20.15 -4.34
C LEU A 377 7.00 20.15 -5.11
N ASP A 378 6.90 19.27 -6.09
CA ASP A 378 5.65 18.97 -6.79
C ASP A 378 5.20 17.57 -6.39
N GLY A 379 4.38 17.51 -5.33
CA GLY A 379 3.96 16.26 -4.70
C GLY A 379 2.63 15.77 -5.22
N ALA A 380 2.53 14.44 -5.31
CA ALA A 380 1.32 13.69 -5.59
C ALA A 380 0.54 13.40 -4.29
N THR A 381 0.06 12.18 -4.13
CA THR A 381 -0.59 11.69 -2.91
C THR A 381 0.47 11.39 -1.82
N ALA A 382 1.35 12.36 -1.56
CA ALA A 382 2.50 12.24 -0.67
C ALA A 382 2.19 12.87 0.70
N ALA A 383 1.48 12.15 1.55
CA ALA A 383 1.18 12.56 2.93
C ALA A 383 1.13 11.34 3.85
N SER A 384 1.38 11.56 5.16
CA SER A 384 1.18 10.52 6.15
C SER A 384 -0.28 10.06 6.16
N GLY A 385 -0.51 8.75 6.11
CA GLY A 385 -1.84 8.16 6.01
C GLY A 385 -2.32 7.85 4.59
N SER A 386 -1.68 8.40 3.54
CA SER A 386 -2.03 8.13 2.15
C SER A 386 -1.77 6.69 1.75
N ILE A 387 -2.59 6.17 0.84
CA ILE A 387 -2.47 4.82 0.28
C ILE A 387 -1.89 4.90 -1.12
N ILE A 388 -0.78 4.23 -1.35
CA ILE A 388 -0.20 4.03 -2.68
C ILE A 388 -0.82 2.76 -3.27
N THR A 389 -1.48 2.93 -4.41
CA THR A 389 -2.19 1.84 -5.12
C THR A 389 -1.35 1.27 -6.26
N PRO A 390 -1.57 0.02 -6.69
CA PRO A 390 -0.84 -0.60 -7.80
C PRO A 390 -1.34 -0.18 -9.20
N TYR A 391 -2.32 0.72 -9.28
CA TYR A 391 -3.02 1.01 -10.53
C TYR A 391 -2.38 2.11 -11.37
N TYR A 392 -1.54 2.94 -10.77
CA TYR A 392 -0.99 4.14 -11.37
C TYR A 392 0.53 4.18 -11.25
N ASP A 393 1.13 5.19 -11.88
CA ASP A 393 2.56 5.45 -11.81
C ASP A 393 3.06 5.56 -10.36
N SER A 394 4.28 5.08 -10.11
CA SER A 394 4.94 5.06 -8.81
C SER A 394 5.46 6.43 -8.34
N LEU A 395 5.32 7.48 -9.15
CA LEU A 395 5.82 8.83 -8.82
C LEU A 395 5.14 9.38 -7.57
N LEU A 396 5.94 9.65 -6.55
CA LEU A 396 5.47 10.19 -5.27
C LEU A 396 5.63 11.70 -5.20
N VAL A 397 6.81 12.21 -5.56
CA VAL A 397 7.12 13.65 -5.56
C VAL A 397 8.28 13.96 -6.50
N LYS A 398 8.20 15.08 -7.20
CA LYS A 398 9.32 15.68 -7.90
C LYS A 398 10.02 16.65 -6.95
N VAL A 399 11.30 16.44 -6.73
CA VAL A 399 12.16 17.34 -5.96
C VAL A 399 12.97 18.13 -6.96
N THR A 400 12.76 19.43 -7.04
CA THR A 400 13.54 20.33 -7.90
C THR A 400 14.36 21.25 -7.03
N THR A 401 15.66 21.36 -7.31
CA THR A 401 16.54 22.31 -6.65
C THR A 401 17.11 23.28 -7.67
N TRP A 402 17.31 24.52 -7.23
CA TRP A 402 17.91 25.59 -8.02
C TRP A 402 19.06 26.26 -7.25
N ALA A 403 20.13 26.63 -7.94
CA ALA A 403 21.23 27.43 -7.42
C ALA A 403 21.98 28.19 -8.52
N GLN A 404 22.79 29.18 -8.16
CA GLN A 404 23.59 29.96 -9.10
C GLN A 404 24.74 29.15 -9.73
N SER A 405 25.22 28.09 -9.03
CA SER A 405 26.25 27.21 -9.56
C SER A 405 25.75 25.74 -9.60
N THR A 406 26.32 24.94 -10.51
CA THR A 406 26.02 23.49 -10.60
C THR A 406 26.35 22.77 -9.31
N ASP A 407 27.51 23.08 -8.70
CA ASP A 407 27.96 22.43 -7.47
C ASP A 407 27.04 22.72 -6.28
N ASP A 408 26.57 23.96 -6.15
CA ASP A 408 25.62 24.32 -5.10
C ASP A 408 24.26 23.67 -5.34
N CYS A 409 23.84 23.55 -6.60
CA CYS A 409 22.61 22.86 -6.96
C CYS A 409 22.67 21.37 -6.60
N ILE A 410 23.79 20.70 -6.89
CA ILE A 410 24.04 19.29 -6.54
C ILE A 410 24.05 19.11 -5.01
N ARG A 411 24.82 19.95 -4.28
CA ARG A 411 24.84 19.91 -2.81
C ARG A 411 23.47 20.15 -2.18
N ARG A 412 22.69 21.06 -2.75
CA ARG A 412 21.32 21.34 -2.33
C ARG A 412 20.40 20.13 -2.56
N MET A 413 20.54 19.45 -3.71
CA MET A 413 19.78 18.23 -4.00
C MET A 413 20.15 17.09 -3.05
N ASP A 414 21.44 16.83 -2.80
CA ASP A 414 21.89 15.82 -1.84
C ASP A 414 21.31 16.09 -0.43
N ARG A 415 21.39 17.34 0.04
CA ARG A 415 20.75 17.76 1.31
C ARG A 415 19.25 17.50 1.29
N ALA A 416 18.55 17.91 0.23
CA ALA A 416 17.12 17.76 0.13
C ALA A 416 16.70 16.27 0.16
N LEU A 417 17.36 15.40 -0.61
CA LEU A 417 17.08 13.97 -0.61
C LEU A 417 17.32 13.33 0.77
N ARG A 418 18.38 13.76 1.49
CA ARG A 418 18.70 13.26 2.84
C ARG A 418 17.69 13.68 3.91
N GLU A 419 16.98 14.79 3.72
CA GLU A 419 15.97 15.28 4.66
C GLU A 419 14.67 14.48 4.60
N PHE A 420 14.40 13.79 3.49
CA PHE A 420 13.20 12.99 3.36
C PHE A 420 13.13 11.85 4.37
N ARG A 421 11.94 11.64 4.92
CA ARG A 421 11.59 10.49 5.76
C ARG A 421 10.27 9.93 5.28
N ILE A 422 10.34 8.86 4.51
CA ILE A 422 9.17 8.14 4.01
C ILE A 422 9.21 6.73 4.59
N ARG A 423 8.13 6.34 5.25
CA ARG A 423 7.99 5.01 5.88
C ARG A 423 6.66 4.39 5.53
N GLY A 424 6.62 3.06 5.50
CA GLY A 424 5.45 2.27 5.14
C GLY A 424 5.49 1.76 3.70
N VAL A 425 6.28 2.41 2.84
CA VAL A 425 6.60 1.97 1.47
C VAL A 425 8.10 2.15 1.20
N LYS A 426 8.65 1.33 0.31
CA LYS A 426 9.99 1.48 -0.24
C LYS A 426 10.04 2.64 -1.22
N THR A 427 11.20 3.27 -1.36
CA THR A 427 11.42 4.37 -2.30
C THR A 427 12.80 4.29 -2.91
N ASN A 428 12.98 4.94 -4.06
CA ASN A 428 14.26 5.05 -4.75
C ASN A 428 15.22 6.11 -4.17
N LEU A 429 14.92 6.72 -3.03
CA LEU A 429 15.72 7.81 -2.43
C LEU A 429 17.20 7.46 -2.26
N VAL A 430 17.51 6.24 -1.76
CA VAL A 430 18.92 5.83 -1.56
C VAL A 430 19.68 5.71 -2.87
N PHE A 431 19.01 5.32 -3.94
CA PHE A 431 19.58 5.27 -5.28
C PHE A 431 19.81 6.68 -5.84
N LEU A 432 18.87 7.59 -5.66
CA LEU A 432 19.01 8.99 -6.06
C LEU A 432 20.18 9.66 -5.32
N GLU A 433 20.34 9.41 -4.02
CA GLU A 433 21.49 9.91 -3.25
C GLU A 433 22.83 9.35 -3.79
N SER A 434 22.88 8.05 -4.13
CA SER A 434 24.08 7.43 -4.74
C SER A 434 24.39 8.09 -6.08
N LEU A 435 23.40 8.30 -6.92
CA LEU A 435 23.57 8.87 -8.26
C LEU A 435 24.04 10.33 -8.21
N ILE A 436 23.43 11.17 -7.36
CA ILE A 436 23.81 12.59 -7.18
C ILE A 436 25.26 12.74 -6.67
N ASN A 437 25.75 11.81 -5.85
CA ASN A 437 27.10 11.82 -5.31
C ASN A 437 28.13 11.12 -6.19
N ASN A 438 27.73 10.58 -7.35
CA ASN A 438 28.66 9.94 -8.28
C ASN A 438 29.49 10.98 -9.05
N ASN A 439 30.80 10.73 -9.20
CA ASN A 439 31.73 11.67 -9.82
C ASN A 439 31.41 11.95 -11.31
N ASP A 440 31.00 10.91 -12.06
CA ASP A 440 30.63 11.06 -13.47
C ASP A 440 29.37 11.92 -13.62
N PHE A 441 28.40 11.77 -12.70
CA PHE A 441 27.25 12.67 -12.65
C PHE A 441 27.66 14.11 -12.39
N GLN A 442 28.53 14.33 -11.40
CA GLN A 442 28.96 15.67 -11.02
C GLN A 442 29.74 16.36 -12.13
N SER A 443 30.62 15.63 -12.81
CA SER A 443 31.41 16.15 -13.94
C SER A 443 30.63 16.24 -15.28
N GLY A 444 29.46 15.59 -15.38
CA GLY A 444 28.65 15.49 -16.63
C GLY A 444 29.17 14.45 -17.62
N SER A 445 30.04 13.57 -17.16
CA SER A 445 30.64 12.49 -17.97
C SER A 445 29.74 11.25 -18.01
N TYR A 446 28.46 11.43 -18.37
CA TYR A 446 27.46 10.37 -18.48
C TYR A 446 26.70 10.45 -19.80
N ASN A 447 26.10 9.36 -20.22
CA ASN A 447 25.27 9.23 -21.41
C ASN A 447 23.94 8.50 -21.08
N THR A 448 23.14 8.22 -22.09
CA THR A 448 21.82 7.58 -21.91
C THR A 448 21.90 6.15 -21.33
N ASN A 449 23.05 5.48 -21.40
CA ASN A 449 23.26 4.13 -20.88
C ASN A 449 23.90 4.10 -19.49
N PHE A 450 24.26 5.26 -18.94
CA PHE A 450 25.05 5.39 -17.72
C PHE A 450 24.48 4.63 -16.53
N VAL A 451 23.17 4.75 -16.29
CA VAL A 451 22.50 4.10 -15.15
C VAL A 451 22.49 2.57 -15.31
N ASP A 452 22.25 2.07 -16.52
CA ASP A 452 22.15 0.63 -16.78
C ASP A 452 23.54 -0.06 -16.78
N THR A 453 24.62 0.67 -17.09
CA THR A 453 25.98 0.14 -17.19
C THR A 453 26.80 0.30 -15.92
N ASN A 454 26.49 1.30 -15.06
CA ASN A 454 27.27 1.60 -13.87
C ASN A 454 26.74 0.85 -12.63
N LYS A 455 27.38 -0.28 -12.32
CA LYS A 455 27.00 -1.13 -11.17
C LYS A 455 27.29 -0.48 -9.81
N GLU A 456 28.20 0.48 -9.74
CA GLU A 456 28.55 1.16 -8.46
C GLU A 456 27.38 1.96 -7.90
N LEU A 457 26.49 2.45 -8.75
CA LEU A 457 25.27 3.17 -8.35
C LEU A 457 24.37 2.35 -7.44
N TYR A 458 24.48 1.02 -7.48
CA TYR A 458 23.66 0.08 -6.71
C TYR A 458 24.33 -0.37 -5.40
N ASN A 459 25.58 0.07 -5.14
CA ASN A 459 26.33 -0.22 -3.92
C ASN A 459 26.04 0.83 -2.85
N PHE A 460 24.85 0.81 -2.28
CA PHE A 460 24.48 1.72 -1.20
C PHE A 460 24.19 0.96 0.08
N THR A 461 24.70 1.50 1.20
CA THR A 461 24.38 0.97 2.52
C THR A 461 23.10 1.62 3.03
N PRO A 462 22.06 0.85 3.33
CA PRO A 462 20.82 1.40 3.90
C PRO A 462 21.12 2.17 5.18
N LYS A 463 20.72 3.43 5.26
CA LYS A 463 20.93 4.25 6.46
C LYS A 463 20.12 3.68 7.61
N LYS A 464 20.78 3.29 8.69
CA LYS A 464 20.12 2.92 9.95
C LYS A 464 19.63 4.20 10.63
N ASP A 465 18.34 4.33 10.76
CA ASP A 465 17.74 5.40 11.54
C ASP A 465 17.84 5.13 13.04
N ARG A 466 17.42 6.13 13.87
CA ARG A 466 17.48 6.01 15.32
C ARG A 466 16.69 4.81 15.85
N ALA A 467 15.51 4.52 15.27
CA ALA A 467 14.68 3.40 15.67
C ALA A 467 15.36 2.06 15.34
N SER A 468 15.97 1.92 14.14
CA SER A 468 16.72 0.74 13.76
C SER A 468 17.94 0.52 14.64
N LYS A 469 18.63 1.60 15.07
CA LYS A 469 19.75 1.52 16.02
C LYS A 469 19.28 1.03 17.40
N ILE A 470 18.14 1.55 17.89
CA ILE A 470 17.56 1.13 19.17
C ILE A 470 17.13 -0.34 19.10
N ILE A 471 16.43 -0.75 18.04
CA ILE A 471 16.01 -2.15 17.85
C ILE A 471 17.21 -3.07 17.75
N SER A 472 18.26 -2.69 17.01
CA SER A 472 19.52 -3.47 16.94
C SER A 472 20.19 -3.60 18.29
N TYR A 473 20.23 -2.50 19.08
CA TYR A 473 20.79 -2.51 20.44
C TYR A 473 19.96 -3.41 21.39
N LEU A 474 18.63 -3.28 21.37
CA LEU A 474 17.76 -4.14 22.16
C LEU A 474 17.87 -5.60 21.73
N GLY A 475 17.95 -5.87 20.42
CA GLY A 475 18.16 -7.21 19.90
C GLY A 475 19.49 -7.81 20.34
N ASP A 476 20.55 -7.00 20.34
CA ASP A 476 21.88 -7.43 20.85
C ASP A 476 21.83 -7.76 22.34
N ILE A 477 21.17 -6.91 23.16
CA ILE A 477 20.98 -7.20 24.59
C ILE A 477 20.17 -8.49 24.82
N VAL A 478 19.11 -8.69 24.06
CA VAL A 478 18.24 -9.87 24.20
C VAL A 478 18.98 -11.16 23.80
N VAL A 479 19.80 -11.12 22.76
CA VAL A 479 20.50 -12.30 22.23
C VAL A 479 21.82 -12.56 22.96
N ASN A 480 22.61 -11.53 23.21
CA ASN A 480 23.98 -11.62 23.72
C ASN A 480 24.09 -11.25 25.22
N GLY A 481 23.00 -10.77 25.83
CA GLY A 481 22.97 -10.24 27.18
C GLY A 481 23.58 -8.83 27.28
N HIS A 482 23.28 -8.12 28.35
CA HIS A 482 23.88 -6.82 28.65
C HIS A 482 25.24 -7.03 29.34
N THR A 483 26.22 -6.23 28.98
CA THR A 483 27.60 -6.34 29.51
C THR A 483 27.68 -6.32 31.03
N ASP A 484 26.81 -5.52 31.69
CA ASP A 484 26.80 -5.36 33.14
C ASP A 484 26.24 -6.55 33.92
N ILE A 485 25.53 -7.44 33.24
CA ILE A 485 24.96 -8.67 33.83
C ILE A 485 25.59 -9.95 33.26
N LYS A 486 26.50 -9.81 32.29
CA LYS A 486 27.23 -10.92 31.70
C LYS A 486 28.12 -11.57 32.75
N GLY A 487 27.85 -12.80 33.12
CA GLY A 487 28.53 -13.53 34.16
C GLY A 487 27.86 -13.49 35.54
N ARG A 488 26.74 -12.81 35.71
CA ARG A 488 25.82 -13.09 36.81
C ARG A 488 25.15 -14.43 36.50
N ALA A 489 25.49 -15.44 37.24
CA ALA A 489 24.86 -16.73 37.10
C ALA A 489 23.34 -16.56 37.27
N ASN A 490 22.60 -16.74 36.20
CA ASN A 490 21.19 -17.03 36.31
C ASN A 490 21.14 -18.51 36.76
N ASP A 491 21.12 -18.74 38.04
CA ASP A 491 20.74 -20.03 38.60
C ASP A 491 19.25 -20.26 38.38
N PHE A 492 18.81 -20.14 37.13
CA PHE A 492 17.55 -20.73 36.71
C PHE A 492 17.82 -22.24 36.58
N ASN A 493 17.51 -22.98 37.62
CA ASN A 493 17.27 -24.42 37.48
C ASN A 493 16.09 -24.61 36.55
N LEU A 494 16.36 -24.62 35.24
CA LEU A 494 15.37 -24.97 34.21
C LEU A 494 15.03 -26.45 34.41
N THR A 495 14.07 -26.73 35.28
CA THR A 495 13.50 -28.07 35.41
C THR A 495 12.40 -28.20 34.38
N ASN A 496 12.52 -29.22 33.51
CA ASN A 496 11.42 -29.57 32.61
C ASN A 496 10.14 -29.85 33.42
N PRO A 497 8.98 -29.32 32.98
CA PRO A 497 7.73 -29.65 33.65
C PRO A 497 7.49 -31.16 33.56
N VAL A 498 7.18 -31.77 34.71
CA VAL A 498 6.88 -33.21 34.79
C VAL A 498 5.36 -33.37 34.85
N VAL A 499 4.82 -34.15 33.92
CA VAL A 499 3.39 -34.49 33.92
C VAL A 499 3.08 -35.33 35.17
N PRO A 500 2.05 -34.96 35.95
CA PRO A 500 1.64 -35.77 37.11
C PRO A 500 1.26 -37.19 36.72
N SER A 501 1.58 -38.18 37.56
CA SER A 501 1.17 -39.55 37.31
C SER A 501 -0.34 -39.70 37.55
N PHE A 502 -1.01 -40.42 36.69
CA PHE A 502 -2.46 -40.67 36.82
C PHE A 502 -2.87 -42.03 36.29
N GLU A 503 -3.98 -42.51 36.82
CA GLU A 503 -4.67 -43.69 36.28
C GLU A 503 -5.73 -43.24 35.29
N LYS A 504 -5.94 -44.02 34.22
CA LYS A 504 -6.96 -43.76 33.21
C LYS A 504 -8.36 -43.81 33.83
N ASN A 505 -9.14 -42.81 33.61
CA ASN A 505 -10.51 -42.73 34.09
C ASN A 505 -11.49 -43.28 33.02
N ILE A 506 -12.01 -44.48 33.23
CA ILE A 506 -12.99 -45.12 32.33
C ILE A 506 -14.36 -44.41 32.36
N ASN A 507 -14.65 -43.66 33.41
CA ASN A 507 -15.89 -42.91 33.61
C ASN A 507 -15.70 -41.39 33.38
N ALA A 508 -14.66 -41.01 32.66
CA ALA A 508 -14.42 -39.60 32.32
C ALA A 508 -15.62 -38.98 31.58
N VAL A 509 -16.00 -37.79 31.95
CA VAL A 509 -17.06 -37.07 31.26
C VAL A 509 -16.63 -36.82 29.81
N ASN A 510 -17.58 -36.94 28.88
CA ASN A 510 -17.32 -36.81 27.46
C ASN A 510 -18.31 -35.83 26.79
N TYR A 511 -18.05 -34.54 26.96
CA TYR A 511 -18.86 -33.49 26.37
C TYR A 511 -18.80 -33.47 24.82
N VAL A 512 -17.70 -33.97 24.23
CA VAL A 512 -17.58 -34.04 22.75
C VAL A 512 -18.57 -35.05 22.19
N GLU A 513 -18.73 -36.22 22.84
CA GLU A 513 -19.70 -37.24 22.43
C GLU A 513 -21.14 -36.79 22.69
N GLU A 514 -21.39 -36.13 23.83
CA GLU A 514 -22.69 -35.53 24.15
C GLU A 514 -23.13 -34.52 23.07
N LEU A 515 -22.20 -33.60 22.68
CA LEU A 515 -22.43 -32.65 21.60
C LEU A 515 -22.72 -33.32 20.25
N LYS A 516 -21.94 -34.38 19.90
CA LYS A 516 -22.16 -35.10 18.66
C LYS A 516 -23.51 -35.80 18.58
N LYS A 517 -24.00 -36.36 19.75
CA LYS A 517 -25.28 -37.03 19.81
C LYS A 517 -26.48 -36.11 19.82
N SER A 518 -26.40 -34.98 20.52
CA SER A 518 -27.53 -34.07 20.72
C SER A 518 -27.61 -32.94 19.70
N GLY A 519 -26.50 -32.59 19.09
CA GLY A 519 -26.35 -31.38 18.26
C GLY A 519 -26.23 -30.10 19.11
N PRO A 520 -25.72 -28.98 18.52
CA PRO A 520 -25.37 -27.79 19.28
C PRO A 520 -26.57 -27.12 19.97
N GLU A 521 -27.74 -27.11 19.37
CA GLU A 521 -28.94 -26.50 19.94
C GLU A 521 -29.39 -27.21 21.24
N LYS A 522 -29.54 -28.53 21.18
CA LYS A 522 -29.98 -29.31 22.34
C LYS A 522 -28.89 -29.37 23.42
N PHE A 523 -27.63 -29.46 22.97
CA PHE A 523 -26.50 -29.43 23.88
C PHE A 523 -26.43 -28.13 24.68
N SER A 524 -26.58 -26.97 24.01
CA SER A 524 -26.57 -25.67 24.69
C SER A 524 -27.76 -25.51 25.65
N GLN A 525 -28.92 -26.03 25.33
CA GLN A 525 -30.06 -26.08 26.29
C GLN A 525 -29.77 -26.93 27.51
N SER A 526 -29.11 -28.10 27.37
CA SER A 526 -28.76 -28.98 28.49
C SER A 526 -27.78 -28.30 29.46
N ILE A 527 -27.04 -27.28 29.04
CA ILE A 527 -26.15 -26.48 29.93
C ILE A 527 -26.96 -25.81 31.02
N LYS A 528 -28.13 -25.22 30.67
CA LYS A 528 -29.04 -24.53 31.62
C LYS A 528 -29.68 -25.50 32.65
N GLU A 529 -29.72 -26.77 32.35
CA GLU A 529 -30.29 -27.79 33.27
C GLU A 529 -29.27 -28.23 34.34
N LYS A 530 -28.00 -27.87 34.20
CA LYS A 530 -26.98 -28.14 35.19
C LYS A 530 -27.25 -27.36 36.47
N LYS A 531 -27.09 -27.98 37.64
CA LYS A 531 -27.29 -27.33 38.96
C LYS A 531 -26.04 -26.68 39.50
N TYR A 532 -25.01 -26.53 38.70
CA TYR A 532 -23.71 -25.95 39.05
C TYR A 532 -23.14 -25.23 37.85
N THR A 533 -22.35 -24.19 38.09
CA THR A 533 -21.68 -23.42 37.06
C THR A 533 -20.56 -24.28 36.42
N LEU A 534 -20.55 -24.33 35.11
CA LEU A 534 -19.51 -25.00 34.32
C LEU A 534 -18.26 -24.09 34.20
N ILE A 535 -17.10 -24.72 34.03
CA ILE A 535 -15.83 -24.00 33.97
C ILE A 535 -15.11 -24.31 32.65
N THR A 536 -14.68 -23.23 31.97
CA THR A 536 -13.73 -23.28 30.87
C THR A 536 -12.34 -22.92 31.40
N ASP A 537 -11.35 -23.78 31.12
CA ASP A 537 -9.95 -23.46 31.42
C ASP A 537 -9.31 -22.75 30.23
N THR A 538 -8.79 -21.54 30.43
CA THR A 538 -8.16 -20.69 29.43
C THR A 538 -6.63 -20.80 29.41
N THR A 539 -6.06 -21.65 30.23
CA THR A 539 -4.60 -21.77 30.44
C THR A 539 -3.85 -22.04 29.13
N MET A 540 -4.41 -22.86 28.24
CA MET A 540 -3.78 -23.28 26.99
C MET A 540 -3.86 -22.25 25.87
N ARG A 541 -4.56 -21.12 26.07
CA ARG A 541 -4.63 -20.04 25.08
C ARG A 541 -4.55 -18.65 25.72
N ASP A 542 -5.64 -18.16 26.36
CA ASP A 542 -5.72 -16.74 26.76
C ASP A 542 -4.79 -16.39 27.93
N ALA A 543 -4.64 -17.28 28.89
CA ALA A 543 -3.75 -17.05 30.02
C ALA A 543 -2.29 -16.88 29.61
N HIS A 544 -1.74 -17.79 28.80
CA HIS A 544 -0.37 -17.62 28.32
C HIS A 544 -0.23 -16.57 27.21
N GLN A 545 -1.30 -16.24 26.48
CA GLN A 545 -1.31 -15.08 25.61
C GLN A 545 -1.14 -13.80 26.42
N SER A 546 -1.81 -13.69 27.54
CA SER A 546 -1.85 -12.48 28.37
C SER A 546 -0.58 -12.32 29.23
N LEU A 547 -0.01 -13.42 29.75
CA LEU A 547 1.17 -13.39 30.63
C LEU A 547 2.49 -13.56 29.89
N LEU A 548 2.53 -14.41 28.87
CA LEU A 548 3.75 -14.86 28.19
C LEU A 548 3.76 -14.51 26.70
N ALA A 549 2.94 -13.56 26.25
CA ALA A 549 2.83 -13.16 24.84
C ALA A 549 2.65 -14.34 23.88
N THR A 550 1.89 -15.36 24.30
CA THR A 550 1.61 -16.60 23.53
C THR A 550 2.89 -17.42 23.23
N ARG A 551 3.85 -17.48 24.18
CA ARG A 551 5.14 -18.17 23.96
C ARG A 551 5.20 -19.61 24.45
N MET A 552 4.11 -20.19 25.00
CA MET A 552 4.08 -21.62 25.34
C MET A 552 4.21 -22.48 24.08
N ARG A 553 5.09 -23.48 24.12
CA ARG A 553 5.37 -24.38 23.00
C ARG A 553 4.28 -25.46 22.89
N THR A 554 4.15 -26.01 21.70
CA THR A 554 3.18 -27.12 21.46
C THR A 554 3.42 -28.30 22.41
N ASP A 555 4.66 -28.69 22.67
CA ASP A 555 4.99 -29.80 23.57
C ASP A 555 4.52 -29.54 25.00
N ASP A 556 4.64 -28.29 25.50
CA ASP A 556 4.19 -27.96 26.86
C ASP A 556 2.67 -28.07 27.00
N LEU A 557 1.90 -27.81 25.95
CA LEU A 557 0.44 -27.93 25.93
C LEU A 557 0.00 -29.40 25.78
N VAL A 558 0.64 -30.12 24.87
CA VAL A 558 0.27 -31.48 24.50
C VAL A 558 0.59 -32.48 25.62
N ASN A 559 1.74 -32.34 26.29
CA ASN A 559 2.18 -33.26 27.34
C ASN A 559 1.19 -33.35 28.50
N ILE A 560 0.56 -32.24 28.90
CA ILE A 560 -0.41 -32.25 30.02
C ILE A 560 -1.84 -32.61 29.58
N ALA A 561 -2.13 -32.59 28.28
CA ALA A 561 -3.50 -32.72 27.78
C ALA A 561 -4.16 -34.05 28.12
N GLU A 562 -3.40 -35.14 28.18
CA GLU A 562 -3.93 -36.47 28.60
C GLU A 562 -4.32 -36.46 30.09
N PHE A 563 -3.56 -35.75 30.93
CA PHE A 563 -3.94 -35.56 32.35
C PHE A 563 -5.29 -34.81 32.45
N TYR A 564 -5.49 -33.75 31.70
CA TYR A 564 -6.78 -33.06 31.64
C TYR A 564 -7.92 -33.99 31.23
N SER A 565 -7.73 -34.78 30.19
CA SER A 565 -8.71 -35.72 29.68
C SER A 565 -9.20 -36.71 30.74
N ASN A 566 -8.30 -37.13 31.66
CA ASN A 566 -8.59 -38.15 32.68
C ASN A 566 -8.97 -37.58 34.05
N LYS A 567 -8.32 -36.51 34.49
CA LYS A 567 -8.44 -35.96 35.84
C LYS A 567 -9.24 -34.65 35.95
N LEU A 568 -9.43 -33.96 34.83
CA LEU A 568 -10.17 -32.72 34.78
C LEU A 568 -11.28 -32.80 33.70
N SER A 569 -11.82 -33.99 33.48
CA SER A 569 -12.83 -34.26 32.44
C SER A 569 -14.16 -33.52 32.65
N ASP A 570 -14.45 -32.99 33.82
CA ASP A 570 -15.64 -32.19 34.14
C ASP A 570 -15.49 -30.74 33.72
N LEU A 571 -14.31 -30.32 33.20
CA LEU A 571 -14.17 -29.02 32.51
C LEU A 571 -15.09 -28.99 31.29
N PHE A 572 -15.88 -27.89 31.16
CA PHE A 572 -16.76 -27.70 30.02
C PHE A 572 -15.95 -27.65 28.71
N SER A 573 -14.90 -26.85 28.70
CA SER A 573 -14.00 -26.72 27.57
C SER A 573 -12.58 -26.33 28.00
N ILE A 574 -11.62 -26.57 27.13
CA ILE A 574 -10.29 -25.96 27.17
C ILE A 574 -10.18 -24.97 26.02
N GLU A 575 -9.90 -23.72 26.34
CA GLU A 575 -9.59 -22.73 25.30
C GLU A 575 -8.14 -22.90 24.90
N CYS A 576 -7.89 -23.47 23.73
CA CYS A 576 -6.55 -23.91 23.30
C CYS A 576 -6.09 -23.33 21.98
N TRP A 577 -6.95 -22.58 21.26
CA TRP A 577 -6.63 -22.11 19.91
C TRP A 577 -7.29 -20.76 19.57
N GLY A 578 -6.91 -20.18 18.41
CA GLY A 578 -7.39 -18.87 17.97
C GLY A 578 -6.62 -17.69 18.57
N GLY A 579 -7.19 -16.51 18.53
CA GLY A 579 -6.53 -15.28 19.00
C GLY A 579 -5.17 -15.04 18.34
N ALA A 580 -4.12 -14.87 19.15
CA ALA A 580 -2.74 -14.69 18.67
C ALA A 580 -1.98 -16.02 18.48
N THR A 581 -2.54 -17.16 18.89
CA THR A 581 -1.88 -18.46 18.80
C THR A 581 -1.41 -18.77 17.38
N PHE A 582 -2.28 -18.53 16.40
CA PHE A 582 -2.01 -18.83 14.99
C PHE A 582 -0.76 -18.10 14.48
N ASP A 583 -0.75 -16.79 14.61
CA ASP A 583 0.37 -15.94 14.15
C ASP A 583 1.65 -16.21 14.95
N THR A 584 1.53 -16.35 16.27
CA THR A 584 2.68 -16.52 17.17
C THR A 584 3.37 -17.87 17.00
N SER A 585 2.60 -18.96 16.83
CA SER A 585 3.17 -20.29 16.56
C SER A 585 4.04 -20.28 15.31
N MET A 586 3.55 -19.71 14.19
CA MET A 586 4.31 -19.64 12.95
C MET A 586 5.48 -18.66 13.01
N ARG A 587 5.25 -17.46 13.54
CA ARG A 587 6.21 -16.34 13.47
C ARG A 587 7.36 -16.49 14.46
N PHE A 588 7.07 -16.88 15.70
CA PHE A 588 8.04 -16.88 16.80
C PHE A 588 8.47 -18.28 17.23
N LEU A 589 7.53 -19.21 17.36
CA LEU A 589 7.84 -20.56 17.82
C LEU A 589 8.29 -21.49 16.68
N LYS A 590 8.02 -21.12 15.42
CA LYS A 590 8.31 -21.94 14.24
C LYS A 590 7.58 -23.28 14.27
N GLU A 591 6.36 -23.27 14.79
CA GLU A 591 5.49 -24.42 14.93
C GLU A 591 4.24 -24.26 14.05
N ASP A 592 3.67 -25.39 13.60
CA ASP A 592 2.42 -25.43 12.87
C ASP A 592 1.23 -25.37 13.86
N PRO A 593 0.38 -24.32 13.81
CA PRO A 593 -0.78 -24.22 14.70
C PRO A 593 -1.83 -25.30 14.44
N TRP A 594 -1.94 -25.87 13.25
CA TRP A 594 -2.86 -26.96 12.93
C TRP A 594 -2.39 -28.28 13.53
N ASP A 595 -1.10 -28.58 13.46
CA ASP A 595 -0.48 -29.74 14.11
C ASP A 595 -0.65 -29.68 15.64
N ARG A 596 -0.50 -28.49 16.23
CA ARG A 596 -0.78 -28.24 17.67
C ARG A 596 -2.21 -28.65 18.02
N LEU A 597 -3.21 -28.18 17.27
CA LEU A 597 -4.61 -28.50 17.51
C LEU A 597 -4.88 -30.01 17.37
N ALA A 598 -4.36 -30.62 16.31
CA ALA A 598 -4.52 -32.06 16.08
C ALA A 598 -3.96 -32.91 17.25
N LYS A 599 -2.77 -32.55 17.76
CA LYS A 599 -2.14 -33.23 18.90
C LYS A 599 -2.94 -33.06 20.20
N ILE A 600 -3.43 -31.85 20.49
CA ILE A 600 -4.30 -31.59 21.64
C ILE A 600 -5.59 -32.43 21.54
N ASN A 601 -6.22 -32.46 20.35
CA ASN A 601 -7.41 -33.30 20.14
C ASN A 601 -7.14 -34.80 20.38
N GLN A 602 -5.98 -35.28 19.97
CA GLN A 602 -5.60 -36.70 20.19
C GLN A 602 -5.44 -37.00 21.67
N GLN A 603 -4.86 -36.08 22.47
CA GLN A 603 -4.58 -36.32 23.90
C GLN A 603 -5.80 -36.04 24.80
N ALA A 604 -6.67 -35.14 24.41
CA ALA A 604 -7.88 -34.78 25.16
C ALA A 604 -9.17 -34.92 24.32
N PRO A 605 -9.55 -36.15 23.89
CA PRO A 605 -10.64 -36.37 22.94
C PRO A 605 -12.04 -36.10 23.53
N ASN A 606 -12.22 -36.08 24.84
CA ASN A 606 -13.50 -35.97 25.54
C ASN A 606 -13.87 -34.56 26.01
N ILE A 607 -12.91 -33.61 26.09
CA ILE A 607 -13.16 -32.21 26.51
C ILE A 607 -13.38 -31.37 25.24
N LEU A 608 -14.32 -30.44 25.26
CA LEU A 608 -14.56 -29.50 24.14
C LEU A 608 -13.37 -28.59 23.93
N LYS A 609 -12.95 -28.45 22.66
CA LYS A 609 -11.92 -27.46 22.27
C LYS A 609 -12.56 -26.15 21.85
N GLN A 610 -12.17 -25.10 22.54
CA GLN A 610 -12.66 -23.76 22.29
C GLN A 610 -11.60 -22.91 21.63
N MET A 611 -12.04 -22.05 20.70
CA MET A 611 -11.20 -21.04 20.06
C MET A 611 -11.80 -19.66 20.12
N LEU A 612 -10.93 -18.64 20.13
CA LEU A 612 -11.31 -17.25 19.94
C LEU A 612 -11.26 -16.89 18.44
N LEU A 613 -12.40 -16.40 17.90
CA LEU A 613 -12.55 -16.02 16.49
C LEU A 613 -12.96 -14.54 16.38
N ARG A 614 -12.16 -13.72 15.70
CA ARG A 614 -12.37 -12.27 15.56
C ARG A 614 -13.31 -11.93 14.40
N GLY A 615 -14.54 -12.45 14.38
CA GLY A 615 -15.52 -12.17 13.34
C GLY A 615 -14.90 -12.23 11.93
N SER A 616 -15.08 -11.19 11.13
CA SER A 616 -14.54 -11.09 9.77
C SER A 616 -13.01 -11.02 9.69
N ASN A 617 -12.31 -10.83 10.80
CA ASN A 617 -10.84 -10.90 10.84
C ASN A 617 -10.30 -12.32 11.07
N ALA A 618 -11.16 -13.30 11.36
CA ALA A 618 -10.79 -14.67 11.72
C ALA A 618 -9.70 -14.70 12.82
N VAL A 619 -8.47 -15.11 12.50
CA VAL A 619 -7.31 -15.05 13.41
C VAL A 619 -6.31 -13.94 13.04
N GLY A 620 -6.64 -13.11 12.05
CA GLY A 620 -5.78 -12.03 11.55
C GLY A 620 -6.08 -10.68 12.21
N TYR A 621 -5.51 -9.62 11.62
CA TYR A 621 -5.59 -8.23 12.11
C TYR A 621 -6.29 -7.29 11.11
N LYS A 622 -6.85 -7.84 10.03
CA LYS A 622 -7.63 -7.14 9.00
C LYS A 622 -8.82 -7.99 8.61
N ASN A 623 -9.87 -7.37 8.09
CA ASN A 623 -11.02 -8.11 7.56
C ASN A 623 -10.60 -8.93 6.34
N TYR A 624 -10.97 -10.20 6.36
CA TYR A 624 -10.86 -11.10 5.22
C TYR A 624 -12.16 -11.11 4.41
N PRO A 625 -12.11 -11.46 3.12
CA PRO A 625 -13.31 -11.77 2.33
C PRO A 625 -14.13 -12.91 2.95
N ASP A 626 -15.45 -12.87 2.80
CA ASP A 626 -16.38 -13.84 3.41
C ASP A 626 -16.04 -15.29 3.10
N ASN A 627 -15.65 -15.56 1.84
CA ASN A 627 -15.27 -16.93 1.42
C ASN A 627 -14.03 -17.45 2.15
N VAL A 628 -13.09 -16.56 2.54
CA VAL A 628 -11.91 -16.93 3.33
C VAL A 628 -12.30 -17.22 4.77
N VAL A 629 -13.19 -16.40 5.35
CA VAL A 629 -13.71 -16.62 6.71
C VAL A 629 -14.47 -17.95 6.78
N LYS A 630 -15.38 -18.21 5.82
CA LYS A 630 -16.11 -19.49 5.73
C LYS A 630 -15.17 -20.67 5.61
N PHE A 631 -14.21 -20.61 4.70
CA PHE A 631 -13.23 -21.68 4.52
C PHE A 631 -12.42 -21.92 5.81
N PHE A 632 -11.95 -20.87 6.46
CA PHE A 632 -11.20 -20.97 7.72
C PHE A 632 -12.02 -21.64 8.84
N VAL A 633 -13.27 -21.23 9.04
CA VAL A 633 -14.18 -21.80 10.05
C VAL A 633 -14.43 -23.29 9.76
N LYS A 634 -14.68 -23.62 8.49
CA LYS A 634 -14.86 -25.03 8.08
C LYS A 634 -13.64 -25.89 8.40
N GLU A 635 -12.43 -25.43 8.02
CA GLU A 635 -11.19 -26.18 8.30
C GLU A 635 -10.93 -26.30 9.81
N ALA A 636 -11.18 -25.24 10.59
CA ALA A 636 -11.03 -25.27 12.05
C ALA A 636 -12.03 -26.25 12.70
N ALA A 637 -13.28 -26.31 12.22
CA ALA A 637 -14.28 -27.26 12.72
C ALA A 637 -13.88 -28.71 12.38
N GLN A 638 -13.37 -28.96 11.18
CA GLN A 638 -12.88 -30.28 10.77
C GLN A 638 -11.62 -30.71 11.55
N ALA A 639 -10.73 -29.74 11.86
CA ALA A 639 -9.54 -29.97 12.66
C ALA A 639 -9.85 -30.22 14.15
N GLY A 640 -11.11 -30.08 14.60
CA GLY A 640 -11.59 -30.48 15.90
C GLY A 640 -11.92 -29.37 16.88
N ILE A 641 -12.12 -28.15 16.42
CA ILE A 641 -12.73 -27.11 17.26
C ILE A 641 -14.22 -27.39 17.43
N ASP A 642 -14.70 -27.31 18.66
CA ASP A 642 -16.09 -27.59 19.04
C ASP A 642 -16.85 -26.34 19.43
N VAL A 643 -16.18 -25.36 20.05
CA VAL A 643 -16.77 -24.09 20.49
C VAL A 643 -16.03 -22.92 19.84
N PHE A 644 -16.76 -22.11 19.08
CA PHE A 644 -16.24 -20.91 18.44
C PHE A 644 -16.73 -19.67 19.19
N ARG A 645 -15.85 -19.03 19.95
CA ARG A 645 -16.11 -17.73 20.60
C ARG A 645 -15.94 -16.64 19.56
N VAL A 646 -17.04 -16.22 18.95
CA VAL A 646 -17.07 -15.21 17.89
C VAL A 646 -17.27 -13.84 18.50
N PHE A 647 -16.36 -12.89 18.25
CA PHE A 647 -16.46 -11.53 18.74
C PHE A 647 -16.03 -10.47 17.72
N ASP A 648 -16.52 -9.27 17.92
CA ASP A 648 -15.99 -8.04 17.32
C ASP A 648 -15.70 -7.01 18.42
N SER A 649 -14.52 -6.38 18.41
CA SER A 649 -14.08 -5.45 19.46
C SER A 649 -14.97 -4.21 19.61
N LEU A 650 -15.74 -3.87 18.60
CA LEU A 650 -16.69 -2.75 18.56
C LEU A 650 -18.14 -3.22 18.70
N ASN A 651 -18.36 -4.51 18.95
CA ASN A 651 -19.68 -5.14 19.02
C ASN A 651 -20.50 -4.98 17.72
N LEU A 652 -19.85 -4.97 16.56
CA LEU A 652 -20.52 -4.85 15.26
C LEU A 652 -20.95 -6.25 14.76
N ILE A 653 -22.23 -6.55 14.83
CA ILE A 653 -22.79 -7.87 14.51
C ILE A 653 -22.58 -8.24 13.05
N GLU A 654 -22.63 -7.28 12.13
CA GLU A 654 -22.35 -7.51 10.71
C GLU A 654 -20.99 -8.15 10.48
N ASN A 655 -19.97 -7.77 11.25
CA ASN A 655 -18.65 -8.38 11.19
C ASN A 655 -18.61 -9.81 11.75
N MET A 656 -19.57 -10.18 12.57
CA MET A 656 -19.68 -11.50 13.20
C MET A 656 -20.57 -12.46 12.40
N ARG A 657 -21.51 -11.93 11.62
CA ARG A 657 -22.58 -12.70 10.94
C ARG A 657 -22.05 -13.87 10.10
N VAL A 658 -21.09 -13.61 9.23
CA VAL A 658 -20.52 -14.66 8.34
C VAL A 658 -19.90 -15.81 9.14
N SER A 659 -19.22 -15.48 10.24
CA SER A 659 -18.63 -16.49 11.14
C SER A 659 -19.70 -17.27 11.88
N ILE A 660 -20.75 -16.61 12.41
CA ILE A 660 -21.88 -17.25 13.10
C ILE A 660 -22.59 -18.24 12.16
N GLU A 661 -22.92 -17.79 10.97
CA GLU A 661 -23.58 -18.62 9.96
C GLU A 661 -22.77 -19.87 9.59
N GLU A 662 -21.45 -19.69 9.36
CA GLU A 662 -20.60 -20.82 8.98
C GLU A 662 -20.40 -21.81 10.14
N VAL A 663 -20.20 -21.35 11.39
CA VAL A 663 -20.10 -22.23 12.57
C VAL A 663 -21.36 -23.11 12.71
N ARG A 664 -22.54 -22.54 12.49
CA ARG A 664 -23.79 -23.29 12.50
C ARG A 664 -23.85 -24.33 11.39
N LEU A 665 -23.43 -23.96 10.16
CA LEU A 665 -23.38 -24.89 9.03
C LEU A 665 -22.44 -26.08 9.30
N GLN A 666 -21.38 -25.87 10.07
CA GLN A 666 -20.48 -26.93 10.49
C GLN A 666 -20.98 -27.74 11.72
N ASN A 667 -22.21 -27.49 12.19
CA ASN A 667 -22.83 -28.16 13.33
C ASN A 667 -21.96 -28.08 14.61
N LYS A 668 -21.39 -26.90 14.87
CA LYS A 668 -20.54 -26.58 16.03
C LYS A 668 -21.21 -25.53 16.92
N ILE A 669 -20.73 -25.40 18.16
CA ILE A 669 -21.25 -24.41 19.10
C ILE A 669 -20.74 -23.03 18.70
N CYS A 670 -21.68 -22.13 18.43
CA CYS A 670 -21.41 -20.70 18.23
C CYS A 670 -21.67 -19.94 19.53
N GLU A 671 -20.61 -19.39 20.11
CA GLU A 671 -20.68 -18.50 21.25
C GLU A 671 -20.58 -17.05 20.76
N GLY A 672 -21.71 -16.38 20.67
CA GLY A 672 -21.79 -14.96 20.30
C GLY A 672 -21.37 -14.08 21.45
N THR A 673 -20.38 -13.20 21.23
CA THR A 673 -19.68 -12.53 22.34
C THR A 673 -19.91 -11.04 22.32
N ILE A 674 -20.26 -10.50 23.49
CA ILE A 674 -20.42 -9.08 23.78
C ILE A 674 -19.16 -8.57 24.47
N CYS A 675 -18.45 -7.63 23.87
CA CYS A 675 -17.36 -6.92 24.55
C CYS A 675 -17.94 -5.92 25.55
N TYR A 676 -17.71 -6.18 26.82
CA TYR A 676 -18.14 -5.30 27.91
C TYR A 676 -17.18 -4.14 28.07
N THR A 677 -17.73 -2.93 28.16
CA THR A 677 -16.98 -1.69 28.44
C THR A 677 -17.81 -0.78 29.31
N ASN A 678 -17.16 0.05 30.13
CA ASN A 678 -17.78 0.97 31.07
C ASN A 678 -18.53 0.27 32.21
N ASP A 679 -19.35 1.03 32.98
CA ASP A 679 -20.06 0.57 34.20
C ASP A 679 -21.57 0.74 34.03
N VAL A 680 -22.28 -0.37 33.81
CA VAL A 680 -23.75 -0.37 33.62
C VAL A 680 -24.53 0.12 34.87
N THR A 681 -23.87 0.19 36.04
CA THR A 681 -24.48 0.72 37.25
C THR A 681 -24.33 2.24 37.39
N ASN A 682 -23.56 2.87 36.50
CA ASN A 682 -23.38 4.32 36.52
C ASN A 682 -24.58 5.02 35.87
N PRO A 683 -25.38 5.81 36.63
CA PRO A 683 -26.57 6.48 36.09
C PRO A 683 -26.25 7.59 35.07
N LYS A 684 -24.98 7.98 34.94
CA LYS A 684 -24.53 8.97 33.96
C LYS A 684 -24.11 8.34 32.64
N GLU A 685 -24.07 7.00 32.56
CA GLU A 685 -23.74 6.28 31.33
C GLU A 685 -24.91 6.39 30.34
N ASN A 686 -24.64 6.91 29.16
CA ASN A 686 -25.65 7.13 28.13
C ASN A 686 -25.43 6.35 26.81
N LYS A 687 -24.27 5.71 26.65
CA LYS A 687 -23.95 4.96 25.45
C LYS A 687 -23.97 3.45 25.71
N TYR A 688 -23.16 2.98 26.67
CA TYR A 688 -23.01 1.56 27.01
C TYR A 688 -23.91 1.20 28.21
N THR A 689 -25.19 1.43 28.03
CA THR A 689 -26.23 1.21 29.04
C THR A 689 -26.59 -0.26 29.18
N LEU A 690 -27.27 -0.64 30.24
CA LEU A 690 -27.85 -1.97 30.42
C LEU A 690 -28.71 -2.38 29.20
N LYS A 691 -29.54 -1.47 28.72
CA LYS A 691 -30.34 -1.68 27.51
C LYS A 691 -29.51 -1.99 26.27
N TYR A 692 -28.39 -1.30 26.07
CA TYR A 692 -27.47 -1.57 24.96
C TYR A 692 -27.00 -3.03 24.94
N TYR A 693 -26.63 -3.57 26.10
CA TYR A 693 -26.15 -4.96 26.19
C TYR A 693 -27.29 -5.97 26.00
N ILE A 694 -28.48 -5.67 26.50
CA ILE A 694 -29.65 -6.52 26.27
C ILE A 694 -30.04 -6.56 24.80
N ASP A 695 -30.12 -5.42 24.14
CA ASP A 695 -30.46 -5.34 22.70
C ASP A 695 -29.43 -6.12 21.87
N LEU A 696 -28.13 -5.98 22.19
CA LEU A 696 -27.05 -6.69 21.50
C LEU A 696 -27.14 -8.22 21.73
N ALA A 697 -27.46 -8.67 22.95
CA ALA A 697 -27.65 -10.09 23.24
C ALA A 697 -28.81 -10.68 22.43
N LYS A 698 -29.94 -9.96 22.33
CA LYS A 698 -31.10 -10.36 21.48
C LYS A 698 -30.73 -10.44 20.00
N GLU A 699 -29.92 -9.52 19.51
CA GLU A 699 -29.45 -9.55 18.13
C GLU A 699 -28.53 -10.75 17.87
N LEU A 700 -27.64 -11.08 18.80
CA LEU A 700 -26.78 -12.26 18.71
C LEU A 700 -27.58 -13.57 18.80
N GLU A 701 -28.57 -13.65 19.67
CA GLU A 701 -29.51 -14.78 19.71
C GLU A 701 -30.25 -14.94 18.39
N LYS A 702 -30.80 -13.85 17.84
CA LYS A 702 -31.47 -13.83 16.53
C LYS A 702 -30.51 -14.18 15.38
N ALA A 703 -29.23 -13.81 15.46
CA ALA A 703 -28.21 -14.16 14.49
C ALA A 703 -27.89 -15.67 14.52
N GLY A 704 -28.30 -16.39 15.58
CA GLY A 704 -28.19 -17.84 15.69
C GLY A 704 -27.04 -18.33 16.60
N SER A 705 -26.63 -17.51 17.58
CA SER A 705 -25.73 -17.99 18.62
C SER A 705 -26.37 -19.11 19.44
N HIS A 706 -25.56 -20.01 19.99
CA HIS A 706 -25.97 -21.07 20.90
C HIS A 706 -25.72 -20.71 22.36
N ILE A 707 -24.74 -19.85 22.61
CA ILE A 707 -24.32 -19.32 23.92
C ILE A 707 -24.07 -17.81 23.74
N ILE A 708 -24.39 -17.01 24.74
CA ILE A 708 -24.01 -15.60 24.80
C ILE A 708 -22.87 -15.41 25.78
N ALA A 709 -21.74 -14.91 25.32
CA ALA A 709 -20.61 -14.60 26.19
C ALA A 709 -20.55 -13.10 26.50
N ILE A 710 -20.27 -12.79 27.75
CA ILE A 710 -19.91 -11.44 28.21
C ILE A 710 -18.38 -11.42 28.35
N LYS A 711 -17.70 -10.64 27.52
CA LYS A 711 -16.24 -10.56 27.52
C LYS A 711 -15.77 -9.22 28.10
N ASP A 712 -15.29 -9.26 29.34
CA ASP A 712 -14.66 -8.14 30.04
C ASP A 712 -13.14 -8.23 29.91
N MET A 713 -12.60 -7.57 28.91
CA MET A 713 -11.18 -7.68 28.53
C MET A 713 -10.19 -6.98 29.48
N ALA A 714 -10.67 -6.22 30.45
CA ALA A 714 -9.83 -5.40 31.34
C ALA A 714 -10.22 -5.48 32.82
N GLY A 715 -11.18 -6.34 33.19
CA GLY A 715 -11.69 -6.44 34.56
C GLY A 715 -12.43 -5.18 35.00
N LEU A 716 -13.19 -4.54 34.10
CA LEU A 716 -13.95 -3.32 34.39
C LEU A 716 -15.28 -3.60 35.09
N CYS A 717 -15.83 -4.79 34.87
CA CYS A 717 -17.10 -5.18 35.41
C CYS A 717 -17.01 -5.37 36.94
N LYS A 718 -17.87 -4.71 37.67
CA LYS A 718 -17.96 -4.79 39.13
C LYS A 718 -18.91 -5.91 39.57
N PRO A 719 -18.76 -6.45 40.78
CA PRO A 719 -19.69 -7.47 41.30
C PRO A 719 -21.17 -7.12 41.22
N SER A 720 -21.54 -5.88 41.51
CA SER A 720 -22.92 -5.39 41.38
C SER A 720 -23.38 -5.28 39.94
N ALA A 721 -22.47 -4.92 39.04
CA ALA A 721 -22.76 -4.75 37.61
C ALA A 721 -23.02 -6.11 36.94
N ILE A 722 -22.22 -7.12 37.24
CA ILE A 722 -22.42 -8.45 36.66
C ILE A 722 -23.72 -9.11 37.13
N LYS A 723 -24.07 -8.98 38.44
CA LYS A 723 -25.35 -9.48 38.95
C LYS A 723 -26.52 -8.84 38.23
N LEU A 724 -26.53 -7.50 38.10
CA LEU A 724 -27.56 -6.81 37.36
C LEU A 724 -27.67 -7.27 35.90
N LEU A 725 -26.51 -7.41 35.23
CA LEU A 725 -26.48 -7.79 33.84
C LEU A 725 -26.96 -9.24 33.60
N ILE A 726 -26.55 -10.20 34.43
CA ILE A 726 -27.01 -11.59 34.33
C ILE A 726 -28.51 -11.67 34.59
N LYS A 727 -28.99 -11.04 35.65
CA LYS A 727 -30.42 -11.02 35.99
C LYS A 727 -31.28 -10.53 34.85
N GLU A 728 -30.92 -9.41 34.25
CA GLU A 728 -31.72 -8.81 33.17
C GLU A 728 -31.58 -9.60 31.86
N LEU A 729 -30.37 -10.12 31.53
CA LEU A 729 -30.20 -10.99 30.35
C LEU A 729 -31.04 -12.26 30.46
N ARG A 730 -31.11 -12.92 31.64
CA ARG A 730 -31.94 -14.12 31.82
C ARG A 730 -33.45 -13.89 31.61
N ASN A 731 -33.93 -12.69 31.82
CA ASN A 731 -35.32 -12.32 31.57
C ASN A 731 -35.59 -12.14 30.05
N GLU A 732 -34.57 -11.83 29.26
CA GLU A 732 -34.72 -11.31 27.92
C GLU A 732 -34.20 -12.28 26.81
N ILE A 733 -33.30 -13.24 27.15
CA ILE A 733 -32.78 -14.24 26.22
C ILE A 733 -33.00 -15.66 26.73
N SER A 734 -33.09 -16.60 25.79
CA SER A 734 -33.29 -18.04 26.09
C SER A 734 -32.01 -18.84 26.23
N LEU A 735 -30.88 -18.27 25.82
CA LEU A 735 -29.57 -18.96 25.70
C LEU A 735 -28.81 -19.00 27.02
N PRO A 736 -27.88 -19.96 27.21
CA PRO A 736 -26.91 -19.95 28.28
C PRO A 736 -25.99 -18.71 28.23
N ILE A 737 -25.53 -18.27 29.38
CA ILE A 737 -24.66 -17.11 29.53
C ILE A 737 -23.28 -17.55 30.03
N HIS A 738 -22.23 -17.12 29.32
CA HIS A 738 -20.83 -17.39 29.64
C HIS A 738 -20.12 -16.10 30.04
N TYR A 739 -19.40 -16.09 31.16
CA TYR A 739 -18.66 -14.91 31.60
C TYR A 739 -17.16 -15.09 31.51
N HIS A 740 -16.51 -14.20 30.78
CA HIS A 740 -15.07 -14.10 30.61
C HIS A 740 -14.57 -12.76 31.15
N THR A 741 -13.54 -12.78 31.98
CA THR A 741 -12.91 -11.56 32.51
C THR A 741 -11.41 -11.72 32.69
N HIS A 742 -10.67 -10.60 32.62
CA HIS A 742 -9.26 -10.52 32.97
C HIS A 742 -9.08 -9.88 34.35
N ASP A 743 -8.06 -10.27 35.10
CA ASP A 743 -7.83 -9.79 36.46
C ASP A 743 -6.95 -8.52 36.56
N THR A 744 -6.93 -7.74 35.47
CA THR A 744 -6.11 -6.52 35.37
C THR A 744 -6.41 -5.49 36.48
N SER A 745 -7.67 -5.41 36.93
CA SER A 745 -8.09 -4.54 38.03
C SER A 745 -7.89 -5.14 39.42
N GLY A 746 -7.60 -6.47 39.51
CA GLY A 746 -7.53 -7.19 40.78
C GLY A 746 -8.88 -7.49 41.45
N THR A 747 -10.01 -7.27 40.72
CA THR A 747 -11.37 -7.46 41.28
C THR A 747 -12.13 -8.60 40.63
N SER A 748 -11.55 -9.25 39.61
CA SER A 748 -12.27 -10.18 38.74
C SER A 748 -12.68 -11.48 39.46
N SER A 749 -11.90 -11.95 40.43
CA SER A 749 -12.33 -13.10 41.27
C SER A 749 -13.63 -12.79 42.03
N ALA A 750 -13.73 -11.60 42.59
CA ALA A 750 -14.97 -11.17 43.27
C ALA A 750 -16.16 -11.04 42.31
N THR A 751 -15.87 -10.57 41.07
CA THR A 751 -16.90 -10.45 40.02
C THR A 751 -17.36 -11.83 39.53
N VAL A 752 -16.45 -12.79 39.34
CA VAL A 752 -16.79 -14.16 38.97
C VAL A 752 -17.64 -14.83 40.03
N LEU A 753 -17.28 -14.70 41.30
CA LEU A 753 -18.06 -15.25 42.41
C LEU A 753 -19.46 -14.61 42.48
N ALA A 754 -19.56 -13.31 42.25
CA ALA A 754 -20.86 -12.62 42.16
C ALA A 754 -21.69 -13.10 40.95
N ALA A 755 -21.06 -13.43 39.85
CA ALA A 755 -21.72 -14.05 38.69
C ALA A 755 -22.23 -15.45 38.99
N ILE A 756 -21.45 -16.27 39.70
CA ILE A 756 -21.84 -17.61 40.15
C ILE A 756 -23.04 -17.53 41.10
N GLU A 757 -23.01 -16.65 42.10
CA GLU A 757 -24.13 -16.44 43.02
C GLU A 757 -25.43 -15.98 42.30
N GLU A 758 -25.35 -15.30 41.17
CA GLU A 758 -26.51 -14.92 40.35
C GLU A 758 -26.90 -16.03 39.35
N GLY A 759 -26.22 -17.17 39.40
CA GLY A 759 -26.55 -18.38 38.62
C GLY A 759 -26.05 -18.34 37.18
N ILE A 760 -24.88 -17.81 36.93
CA ILE A 760 -24.24 -17.88 35.57
C ILE A 760 -24.04 -19.35 35.15
N ASP A 761 -24.14 -19.61 33.85
CA ASP A 761 -24.04 -21.00 33.37
C ASP A 761 -22.58 -21.45 33.19
N ILE A 762 -21.70 -20.60 32.72
CA ILE A 762 -20.29 -20.93 32.44
C ILE A 762 -19.39 -19.74 32.83
N VAL A 763 -18.20 -20.06 33.38
CA VAL A 763 -17.17 -19.04 33.66
C VAL A 763 -15.80 -19.46 33.12
N ASP A 764 -15.01 -18.47 32.69
CA ASP A 764 -13.61 -18.66 32.30
C ASP A 764 -12.67 -18.46 33.50
N LEU A 765 -11.78 -19.43 33.69
CA LEU A 765 -10.75 -19.41 34.73
C LEU A 765 -9.41 -19.87 34.16
N ALA A 766 -8.33 -19.65 34.86
CA ALA A 766 -7.02 -20.18 34.53
C ALA A 766 -6.41 -20.95 35.71
N MET A 767 -5.57 -21.92 35.42
CA MET A 767 -4.79 -22.64 36.46
C MET A 767 -4.03 -21.62 37.32
N ASP A 768 -3.95 -21.90 38.62
CA ASP A 768 -3.52 -20.89 39.62
C ASP A 768 -2.16 -20.25 39.31
N SER A 769 -1.18 -21.02 38.83
CA SER A 769 0.14 -20.52 38.41
C SER A 769 0.11 -19.67 37.13
N MET A 770 -0.98 -19.74 36.37
CA MET A 770 -1.19 -19.00 35.13
C MET A 770 -2.33 -17.96 35.22
N SER A 771 -2.79 -17.69 36.44
CA SER A 771 -3.87 -16.74 36.74
C SER A 771 -3.38 -15.37 37.20
N GLY A 772 -4.33 -14.44 37.36
CA GLY A 772 -4.08 -13.08 37.89
C GLY A 772 -3.38 -12.15 36.89
N LEU A 773 -3.07 -10.93 37.33
CA LEU A 773 -2.50 -9.87 36.51
C LEU A 773 -3.35 -9.61 35.27
N THR A 774 -2.80 -9.84 34.07
CA THR A 774 -3.53 -9.67 32.78
C THR A 774 -4.24 -10.95 32.33
N SER A 775 -4.16 -12.04 33.10
CA SER A 775 -4.83 -13.31 32.85
C SER A 775 -6.20 -13.40 33.56
N GLN A 776 -6.82 -14.57 33.57
CA GLN A 776 -8.11 -14.83 34.20
C GLN A 776 -7.95 -15.09 35.72
N PRO A 777 -9.06 -15.10 36.51
CA PRO A 777 -9.02 -15.48 37.88
C PRO A 777 -8.58 -16.94 38.15
N ALA A 778 -8.03 -17.21 39.32
CA ALA A 778 -7.48 -18.49 39.70
C ALA A 778 -8.55 -19.58 39.83
N LEU A 779 -8.39 -20.68 39.07
CA LEU A 779 -9.32 -21.78 39.02
C LEU A 779 -9.46 -22.50 40.37
N GLY A 780 -8.35 -22.84 41.02
CA GLY A 780 -8.38 -23.51 42.31
C GLY A 780 -9.03 -22.66 43.41
N SER A 781 -8.76 -21.37 43.44
CA SER A 781 -9.39 -20.45 44.43
C SER A 781 -10.90 -20.38 44.26
N VAL A 782 -11.38 -20.23 43.01
CA VAL A 782 -12.82 -20.12 42.71
C VAL A 782 -13.52 -21.45 43.01
N VAL A 783 -12.97 -22.59 42.57
CA VAL A 783 -13.52 -23.92 42.82
C VAL A 783 -13.62 -24.23 44.33
N SER A 784 -12.60 -23.86 45.11
CA SER A 784 -12.62 -24.05 46.58
C SER A 784 -13.75 -23.28 47.23
N ILE A 785 -14.03 -22.04 46.79
CA ILE A 785 -15.14 -21.21 47.32
C ILE A 785 -16.49 -21.76 46.85
N MET A 786 -16.61 -22.22 45.58
CA MET A 786 -17.85 -22.85 45.08
C MET A 786 -18.27 -24.03 45.95
N LYS A 787 -17.31 -24.93 46.26
CA LYS A 787 -17.56 -26.10 47.12
C LYS A 787 -18.07 -25.75 48.53
N GLN A 788 -17.54 -24.66 49.11
CA GLN A 788 -18.03 -24.15 50.41
C GLN A 788 -19.49 -23.68 50.35
N ASN A 789 -19.89 -23.13 49.19
CA ASN A 789 -21.23 -22.65 48.94
C ASN A 789 -22.20 -23.71 48.41
N HIS A 790 -21.81 -25.00 48.47
CA HIS A 790 -22.59 -26.16 48.00
C HIS A 790 -22.84 -26.16 46.45
N GLU A 791 -22.02 -25.47 45.69
CA GLU A 791 -22.02 -25.50 44.24
C GLU A 791 -20.76 -26.26 43.74
N ASP A 792 -20.73 -27.57 43.84
CA ASP A 792 -19.57 -28.35 43.44
C ASP A 792 -19.48 -28.54 41.90
N PRO A 793 -18.48 -27.91 41.23
CA PRO A 793 -18.26 -28.10 39.77
C PRO A 793 -17.65 -29.45 39.41
N ARG A 794 -17.53 -30.42 40.37
CA ARG A 794 -16.98 -31.76 40.20
C ARG A 794 -15.49 -31.83 39.86
N LEU A 795 -14.76 -30.75 40.07
CA LEU A 795 -13.31 -30.72 39.88
C LEU A 795 -12.59 -30.99 41.22
N ASP A 796 -11.64 -31.87 41.22
CA ASP A 796 -10.86 -32.22 42.39
C ASP A 796 -9.72 -31.23 42.65
N ASP A 797 -9.61 -30.74 43.91
CA ASP A 797 -8.60 -29.74 44.29
C ASP A 797 -7.17 -30.23 44.16
N VAL A 798 -6.95 -31.57 44.35
CA VAL A 798 -5.63 -32.16 44.20
C VAL A 798 -5.21 -32.19 42.74
N ASN A 799 -6.12 -32.57 41.87
CA ASN A 799 -5.87 -32.60 40.43
C ASN A 799 -5.60 -31.18 39.85
N ILE A 800 -6.35 -30.19 40.33
CA ILE A 800 -6.13 -28.75 39.96
C ILE A 800 -4.72 -28.33 40.39
N ARG A 801 -4.32 -28.64 41.62
CA ARG A 801 -3.02 -28.28 42.16
C ARG A 801 -1.88 -28.94 41.42
N GLU A 802 -2.00 -30.22 41.09
CA GLU A 802 -1.00 -30.97 40.31
C GLU A 802 -0.84 -30.38 38.92
N ALA A 803 -1.95 -30.03 38.22
CA ALA A 803 -1.90 -29.35 36.95
C ALA A 803 -1.23 -27.97 37.10
N SER A 804 -1.55 -27.25 38.18
CA SER A 804 -0.96 -25.90 38.41
C SER A 804 0.56 -25.99 38.66
N TYR A 805 1.08 -27.01 39.33
CA TYR A 805 2.52 -27.22 39.48
C TYR A 805 3.21 -27.50 38.15
N TYR A 806 2.56 -28.27 37.26
CA TYR A 806 3.07 -28.45 35.89
C TYR A 806 3.23 -27.10 35.17
N TRP A 807 2.18 -26.29 35.20
CA TRP A 807 2.18 -24.99 34.53
C TRP A 807 3.15 -23.97 35.16
N GLU A 808 3.38 -24.03 36.47
CA GLU A 808 4.40 -23.23 37.16
C GLU A 808 5.79 -23.50 36.58
N LYS A 809 6.14 -24.79 36.38
CA LYS A 809 7.42 -25.18 35.79
C LYS A 809 7.52 -24.81 34.31
N GLY A 810 6.42 -24.94 33.56
CA GLY A 810 6.35 -24.51 32.17
C GLY A 810 6.43 -22.98 31.96
N ARG A 811 5.99 -22.21 32.97
CA ARG A 811 6.06 -20.74 32.98
C ARG A 811 7.48 -20.23 33.24
N ASN A 812 8.23 -20.89 34.11
CA ASN A 812 9.61 -20.53 34.50
C ASN A 812 10.64 -21.07 33.51
#